data_3624b28ce20e58d58de73fb0b41b34d6
#
_entry.id   3624b28ce20e58d58de73fb0b41b34d6
#
_cell.length_a   1.000
_cell.length_b   1.000
_cell.length_c   1.000
_cell.angle_alpha   90.00
_cell.angle_beta   90.00
_cell.angle_gamma   90.00
#
_symmetry.space_group_name_H-M   'P 1'
#
loop_
_entity.id
_entity.type
_entity.pdbx_description
1 polymer ?
#
loop_
_entity_poly.entity_id
_entity_poly.type
_entity_poly.pdbx_seq_one_letter_code
_entity_poly.pdbx_strand_id
1 'polypeptide(L)'
;MRPPTTGPAGPRSRLPATGLFLVVFLAYAAGAVVSAIAFGGSELGPTFYPPAGVSAAALLISPRRRWPVIIAAVVLAEISVDLFAGLAPQAIVGYVLANSLEPVIGAALVLAGCRRTPDLRRRRDLVIFVVGSCLAGPLLGGLIGGTTVAWHLGAWWPGAVLRWFASDGIGALVVGAPILLWPKQFHVLRERPVEALAILGTAAGMAWLAIWTGLQPSLLILPVLAFAALRLDVLGAALAGAGIAFATNLRAASGFSLFDDLGVSRGGRLALTQLLIGVNVLLAMLIAQEASARRKAAREKTIERAERRRLQSLARLTLQLSSALTPRDVGRVLETELVADLGAAGIKVGLLTADGEELEWLAVAGYPQQFINELGERSALTDSSVAGDAARDGEPVLVPTIEDYERRYGGAARRLRGNGINSVVGWPLIDGSKTLGAFSLAWTTPQPLNAAQQAYLSAVATIAAQALSRAKSYADEHARAMVLHTAAHPVLPPDAPGLDFRALYRPADDANGLGGDWYSVMSLPDGRTYLSVGDVIGHGLTAVEDMAQLRSTGNAYAYQGLGPDRVLAELNRFAGLQIRGEFATNLVVVLDPAESSLSYSSAGHPPALLRRAATGEVVRLRGASGPVLGPFDDAEYCAETVAVGPGDVLVMYTDGLVEHHDQHVEAGIAHLEQVIANWPPDALFDCESLADDVAPSPHDDDLCLVVVRFG
;
A
#
# COMPACT_ATOMS: atom_id res chain seq x y z
N MET A 1 -1.70 24.42 10.55
CA MET A 1 -2.53 23.26 10.94
C MET A 1 -2.78 23.32 12.44
N ARG A 2 -4.00 23.59 12.88
CA ARG A 2 -4.42 23.55 14.29
C ARG A 2 -4.69 22.10 14.67
N PRO A 3 -4.33 21.63 15.90
CA PRO A 3 -4.66 20.27 16.33
C PRO A 3 -6.18 20.11 16.51
N PRO A 4 -6.72 18.88 16.32
CA PRO A 4 -8.15 18.65 16.43
C PRO A 4 -8.62 18.90 17.88
N THR A 5 -9.64 19.71 18.00
CA THR A 5 -10.36 19.99 19.23
C THR A 5 -10.96 18.69 19.79
N THR A 6 -10.61 18.36 21.01
CA THR A 6 -11.24 17.30 21.80
C THR A 6 -12.74 17.51 21.86
N GLY A 7 -13.50 16.55 21.34
CA GLY A 7 -14.96 16.53 21.43
C GLY A 7 -15.45 16.61 22.88
N PRO A 8 -16.64 17.14 23.14
CA PRO A 8 -17.16 17.35 24.48
C PRO A 8 -17.35 16.01 25.19
N ALA A 9 -16.71 15.88 26.35
CA ALA A 9 -17.03 14.81 27.30
C ALA A 9 -18.50 14.96 27.69
N GLY A 10 -19.33 13.97 27.27
CA GLY A 10 -20.73 13.93 27.66
C GLY A 10 -20.93 14.10 29.16
N PRO A 11 -22.09 14.59 29.62
CA PRO A 11 -22.35 14.91 31.01
C PRO A 11 -22.30 13.64 31.84
N ARG A 12 -21.19 13.40 32.57
CA ARG A 12 -21.18 12.42 33.65
C ARG A 12 -22.12 12.98 34.71
N SER A 13 -23.30 12.36 34.88
CA SER A 13 -24.22 12.65 35.98
C SER A 13 -23.48 12.41 37.30
N ARG A 14 -22.95 13.48 37.89
CA ARG A 14 -22.30 13.40 39.21
C ARG A 14 -23.38 13.30 40.25
N LEU A 15 -23.44 12.20 41.00
CA LEU A 15 -24.32 12.08 42.13
C LEU A 15 -24.25 13.35 43.00
N PRO A 16 -25.38 13.89 43.49
CA PRO A 16 -25.37 14.96 44.48
C PRO A 16 -24.62 14.49 45.75
N ALA A 17 -24.19 15.45 46.59
CA ALA A 17 -23.44 15.13 47.81
C ALA A 17 -24.20 14.18 48.73
N THR A 18 -25.52 14.36 48.83
CA THR A 18 -26.40 13.45 49.59
C THR A 18 -26.47 12.04 49.03
N GLY A 19 -26.53 11.93 47.67
CA GLY A 19 -26.51 10.62 47.02
C GLY A 19 -25.18 9.90 47.19
N LEU A 20 -24.05 10.61 47.13
CA LEU A 20 -22.73 10.07 47.34
C LEU A 20 -22.58 9.58 48.81
N PHE A 21 -23.03 10.40 49.78
CA PHE A 21 -23.06 10.03 51.20
C PHE A 21 -23.84 8.73 51.38
N LEU A 22 -25.07 8.65 50.90
CA LEU A 22 -25.94 7.48 51.07
C LEU A 22 -25.32 6.21 50.47
N VAL A 23 -24.80 6.29 49.27
CA VAL A 23 -24.16 5.13 48.61
C VAL A 23 -22.94 4.65 49.40
N VAL A 24 -22.06 5.55 49.85
CA VAL A 24 -20.90 5.17 50.63
C VAL A 24 -21.31 4.63 51.97
N PHE A 25 -22.24 5.28 52.67
CA PHE A 25 -22.75 4.83 53.94
C PHE A 25 -23.32 3.41 53.91
N LEU A 26 -24.22 3.18 52.96
CA LEU A 26 -24.89 1.86 52.80
C LEU A 26 -23.90 0.77 52.40
N ALA A 27 -23.00 1.07 51.42
CA ALA A 27 -22.00 0.08 51.00
C ALA A 27 -20.99 -0.26 52.10
N TYR A 28 -20.56 0.75 52.84
CA TYR A 28 -19.65 0.58 54.00
C TYR A 28 -20.33 -0.21 55.13
N ALA A 29 -21.51 0.21 55.57
CA ALA A 29 -22.26 -0.43 56.64
C ALA A 29 -22.63 -1.88 56.28
N ALA A 30 -23.08 -2.14 55.03
CA ALA A 30 -23.33 -3.50 54.55
C ALA A 30 -22.04 -4.37 54.62
N GLY A 31 -20.93 -3.83 54.15
CA GLY A 31 -19.62 -4.50 54.26
C GLY A 31 -19.21 -4.80 55.70
N ALA A 32 -19.40 -3.84 56.62
CA ALA A 32 -19.05 -3.97 58.02
C ALA A 32 -19.93 -5.04 58.72
N VAL A 33 -21.26 -5.03 58.43
CA VAL A 33 -22.20 -6.06 58.95
C VAL A 33 -21.83 -7.45 58.42
N VAL A 34 -21.53 -7.56 57.11
CA VAL A 34 -21.07 -8.82 56.54
C VAL A 34 -19.76 -9.28 57.20
N SER A 35 -18.82 -8.35 57.45
CA SER A 35 -17.57 -8.66 58.17
C SER A 35 -17.83 -9.20 59.56
N ALA A 36 -18.74 -8.58 60.34
CA ALA A 36 -19.06 -9.00 61.68
C ALA A 36 -19.78 -10.38 61.71
N ILE A 37 -20.73 -10.62 60.82
CA ILE A 37 -21.51 -11.87 60.80
C ILE A 37 -20.69 -13.01 60.17
N ALA A 38 -20.08 -12.79 59.01
CA ALA A 38 -19.45 -13.85 58.22
C ALA A 38 -18.00 -14.12 58.62
N PHE A 39 -17.26 -13.10 59.13
CA PHE A 39 -15.83 -13.17 59.38
C PHE A 39 -15.46 -12.89 60.86
N GLY A 40 -16.44 -12.61 61.71
CA GLY A 40 -16.29 -12.25 63.12
C GLY A 40 -16.00 -13.41 64.10
N GLY A 41 -15.80 -14.63 63.61
CA GLY A 41 -15.63 -15.85 64.44
C GLY A 41 -14.35 -15.95 65.28
N SER A 42 -13.64 -14.85 65.55
CA SER A 42 -12.47 -14.79 66.42
C SER A 42 -12.59 -13.68 67.47
N GLU A 43 -12.11 -13.93 68.67
CA GLU A 43 -12.08 -12.95 69.78
C GLU A 43 -11.34 -11.64 69.39
N LEU A 44 -10.64 -11.60 68.31
CA LEU A 44 -9.75 -10.51 67.87
C LEU A 44 -10.26 -9.69 66.67
N GLY A 45 -11.56 -9.80 66.31
CA GLY A 45 -12.17 -9.07 65.20
C GLY A 45 -12.18 -9.82 63.86
N PRO A 46 -12.75 -9.24 62.78
CA PRO A 46 -12.95 -9.89 61.49
C PRO A 46 -11.63 -10.20 60.79
N THR A 47 -11.62 -11.33 60.07
CA THR A 47 -10.46 -11.81 59.30
C THR A 47 -10.34 -11.16 57.92
N PHE A 48 -11.40 -10.55 57.46
CA PHE A 48 -11.50 -9.86 56.18
C PHE A 48 -12.44 -8.65 56.29
N TYR A 49 -11.97 -7.47 55.85
CA TYR A 49 -12.72 -6.22 56.02
C TYR A 49 -12.99 -5.51 54.69
N PRO A 50 -14.04 -5.89 53.96
CA PRO A 50 -14.47 -5.26 52.72
C PRO A 50 -14.64 -3.74 52.77
N PRO A 51 -15.11 -3.11 53.86
CA PRO A 51 -15.29 -1.66 53.96
C PRO A 51 -14.02 -0.84 53.65
N ALA A 52 -12.82 -1.35 53.97
CA ALA A 52 -11.55 -0.71 53.62
C ALA A 52 -11.43 -0.48 52.09
N GLY A 53 -11.88 -1.44 51.26
CA GLY A 53 -11.89 -1.29 49.82
C GLY A 53 -12.95 -0.29 49.30
N VAL A 54 -14.12 -0.25 49.95
CA VAL A 54 -15.18 0.72 49.59
C VAL A 54 -14.73 2.15 49.86
N SER A 55 -14.20 2.43 51.07
CA SER A 55 -13.73 3.76 51.45
C SER A 55 -12.55 4.22 50.62
N ALA A 56 -11.54 3.36 50.39
CA ALA A 56 -10.38 3.68 49.58
C ALA A 56 -10.78 3.99 48.13
N ALA A 57 -11.64 3.18 47.50
CA ALA A 57 -12.11 3.40 46.12
C ALA A 57 -12.96 4.67 46.03
N ALA A 58 -13.85 4.92 46.99
CA ALA A 58 -14.69 6.13 47.00
C ALA A 58 -13.85 7.41 47.05
N LEU A 59 -12.81 7.46 47.89
CA LEU A 59 -11.87 8.58 47.94
C LEU A 59 -11.06 8.75 46.67
N LEU A 60 -10.58 7.66 46.06
CA LEU A 60 -9.77 7.70 44.82
C LEU A 60 -10.58 8.11 43.59
N ILE A 61 -11.86 7.79 43.52
CA ILE A 61 -12.75 8.16 42.40
C ILE A 61 -13.24 9.62 42.55
N SER A 62 -13.36 10.10 43.79
CA SER A 62 -13.97 11.39 44.11
C SER A 62 -12.94 12.53 44.14
N PRO A 63 -13.28 13.76 43.72
CA PRO A 63 -12.41 14.91 43.89
C PRO A 63 -12.22 15.23 45.39
N ARG A 64 -11.03 15.71 45.78
CA ARG A 64 -10.67 15.99 47.19
C ARG A 64 -11.70 16.84 47.95
N ARG A 65 -12.37 17.78 47.28
CA ARG A 65 -13.46 18.60 47.89
C ARG A 65 -14.65 17.77 48.38
N ARG A 66 -14.83 16.53 47.94
CA ARG A 66 -15.90 15.64 48.36
C ARG A 66 -15.47 14.64 49.42
N TRP A 67 -14.20 14.60 49.79
CA TRP A 67 -13.66 13.72 50.79
C TRP A 67 -14.34 13.89 52.18
N PRO A 68 -14.64 15.13 52.66
CA PRO A 68 -15.36 15.27 53.89
C PRO A 68 -16.72 14.56 53.96
N VAL A 69 -17.44 14.53 52.82
CA VAL A 69 -18.73 13.81 52.74
C VAL A 69 -18.54 12.30 52.81
N ILE A 70 -17.50 11.77 52.18
CA ILE A 70 -17.16 10.33 52.24
C ILE A 70 -16.71 9.95 53.66
N ILE A 71 -15.83 10.74 54.26
CA ILE A 71 -15.36 10.50 55.62
C ILE A 71 -16.52 10.54 56.65
N ALA A 72 -17.43 11.53 56.51
CA ALA A 72 -18.62 11.57 57.34
C ALA A 72 -19.52 10.33 57.20
N ALA A 73 -19.65 9.82 55.97
CA ALA A 73 -20.40 8.59 55.71
C ALA A 73 -19.74 7.37 56.36
N VAL A 74 -18.41 7.25 56.26
CA VAL A 74 -17.62 6.18 56.90
C VAL A 74 -17.74 6.25 58.46
N VAL A 75 -17.52 7.43 59.04
CA VAL A 75 -17.61 7.67 60.48
C VAL A 75 -18.99 7.29 61.01
N LEU A 76 -20.05 7.78 60.36
CA LEU A 76 -21.42 7.48 60.81
C LEU A 76 -21.79 6.00 60.64
N ALA A 77 -21.34 5.37 59.58
CA ALA A 77 -21.55 3.95 59.35
C ALA A 77 -20.85 3.09 60.38
N GLU A 78 -19.59 3.40 60.71
CA GLU A 78 -18.79 2.69 61.71
C GLU A 78 -19.44 2.85 63.13
N ILE A 79 -19.74 4.06 63.54
CA ILE A 79 -20.42 4.32 64.81
C ILE A 79 -21.75 3.52 64.89
N SER A 80 -22.51 3.51 63.82
CA SER A 80 -23.83 2.81 63.78
C SER A 80 -23.65 1.30 63.96
N VAL A 81 -22.69 0.70 63.24
CA VAL A 81 -22.41 -0.75 63.31
C VAL A 81 -21.85 -1.13 64.63
N ASP A 82 -20.88 -0.38 65.17
CA ASP A 82 -20.20 -0.64 66.45
C ASP A 82 -21.15 -0.50 67.64
N LEU A 83 -22.05 0.52 67.67
CA LEU A 83 -23.07 0.69 68.68
C LEU A 83 -24.07 -0.48 68.63
N PHE A 84 -24.47 -0.89 67.40
CA PHE A 84 -25.37 -2.04 67.24
C PHE A 84 -24.72 -3.36 67.76
N ALA A 85 -23.39 -3.48 67.54
CA ALA A 85 -22.60 -4.59 68.07
C ALA A 85 -22.34 -4.54 69.58
N GLY A 86 -22.75 -3.48 70.27
CA GLY A 86 -22.62 -3.32 71.74
C GLY A 86 -21.20 -3.03 72.20
N LEU A 87 -20.34 -2.45 71.34
CA LEU A 87 -18.98 -2.13 71.72
C LEU A 87 -18.87 -0.96 72.69
N ALA A 88 -17.86 -0.96 73.55
CA ALA A 88 -17.61 0.10 74.49
C ALA A 88 -17.25 1.42 73.75
N PRO A 89 -17.76 2.60 74.24
CA PRO A 89 -17.50 3.88 73.58
C PRO A 89 -16.01 4.18 73.33
N GLN A 90 -15.14 3.77 74.14
CA GLN A 90 -13.68 3.96 74.01
C GLN A 90 -13.10 3.15 72.86
N ALA A 91 -13.61 1.93 72.60
CA ALA A 91 -13.21 1.10 71.49
C ALA A 91 -13.73 1.69 70.19
N ILE A 92 -15.00 2.20 70.15
CA ILE A 92 -15.61 2.85 68.99
C ILE A 92 -14.75 4.04 68.55
N VAL A 93 -14.27 4.90 69.46
CA VAL A 93 -13.40 6.01 69.10
C VAL A 93 -12.13 5.55 68.37
N GLY A 94 -11.49 4.50 68.88
CA GLY A 94 -10.28 3.95 68.27
C GLY A 94 -10.53 3.36 66.87
N TYR A 95 -11.63 2.62 66.67
CA TYR A 95 -12.01 2.01 65.40
C TYR A 95 -12.41 3.08 64.37
N VAL A 96 -13.19 4.07 64.76
CA VAL A 96 -13.54 5.22 63.90
C VAL A 96 -12.32 5.98 63.41
N LEU A 97 -11.34 6.23 64.34
CA LEU A 97 -10.08 6.89 63.99
C LEU A 97 -9.28 6.03 63.00
N ALA A 98 -9.13 4.73 63.26
CA ALA A 98 -8.42 3.82 62.38
C ALA A 98 -9.04 3.79 60.98
N ASN A 99 -10.34 3.46 60.91
CA ASN A 99 -11.10 3.27 59.65
C ASN A 99 -11.34 4.57 58.86
N SER A 100 -11.14 5.73 59.50
CA SER A 100 -11.21 7.02 58.82
C SER A 100 -9.87 7.51 58.29
N LEU A 101 -8.80 7.37 59.07
CA LEU A 101 -7.46 7.86 58.71
C LEU A 101 -6.76 6.95 57.69
N GLU A 102 -6.92 5.65 57.84
CA GLU A 102 -6.36 4.64 56.93
C GLU A 102 -6.64 4.93 55.46
N PRO A 103 -7.92 4.97 55.00
CA PRO A 103 -8.23 5.15 53.60
C PRO A 103 -7.87 6.57 53.11
N VAL A 104 -7.90 7.59 53.97
CA VAL A 104 -7.48 8.96 53.61
C VAL A 104 -5.99 9.03 53.33
N ILE A 105 -5.16 8.43 54.15
CA ILE A 105 -3.70 8.41 53.95
C ILE A 105 -3.36 7.54 52.73
N GLY A 106 -3.95 6.35 52.64
CA GLY A 106 -3.78 5.47 51.47
C GLY A 106 -4.13 6.16 50.15
N ALA A 107 -5.31 6.80 50.09
CA ALA A 107 -5.74 7.52 48.89
C ALA A 107 -4.87 8.76 48.63
N ALA A 108 -4.42 9.49 49.65
CA ALA A 108 -3.54 10.64 49.49
C ALA A 108 -2.20 10.25 48.85
N LEU A 109 -1.59 9.15 49.34
CA LEU A 109 -0.35 8.58 48.78
C LEU A 109 -0.52 8.15 47.33
N VAL A 110 -1.62 7.44 47.00
CA VAL A 110 -1.92 7.00 45.64
C VAL A 110 -2.10 8.21 44.71
N LEU A 111 -2.86 9.21 45.13
CA LEU A 111 -3.07 10.41 44.31
C LEU A 111 -1.82 11.27 44.17
N ALA A 112 -0.94 11.29 45.13
CA ALA A 112 0.38 11.94 45.07
C ALA A 112 1.26 11.26 44.02
N GLY A 113 1.30 9.93 44.01
CA GLY A 113 2.08 9.12 43.06
C GLY A 113 1.52 9.12 41.63
N CYS A 114 0.21 8.98 41.51
CA CYS A 114 -0.46 8.92 40.18
C CYS A 114 -0.83 10.30 39.59
N ARG A 115 -0.96 11.35 40.42
CA ARG A 115 -1.43 12.71 40.10
C ARG A 115 -2.83 12.76 39.44
N ARG A 116 -3.55 11.65 39.40
CA ARG A 116 -4.89 11.46 38.84
C ARG A 116 -5.54 10.23 39.44
N THR A 117 -6.81 9.97 39.18
CA THR A 117 -7.45 8.69 39.52
C THR A 117 -6.62 7.53 38.94
N PRO A 118 -6.17 6.57 39.76
CA PRO A 118 -5.31 5.47 39.33
C PRO A 118 -5.99 4.63 38.21
N ASP A 119 -5.22 4.19 37.27
CA ASP A 119 -5.65 3.26 36.24
C ASP A 119 -4.95 1.91 36.45
N LEU A 120 -5.61 1.00 37.16
CA LEU A 120 -5.03 -0.28 37.54
C LEU A 120 -4.73 -1.21 36.33
N ARG A 121 -5.02 -0.79 35.11
CA ARG A 121 -4.55 -1.44 33.88
C ARG A 121 -3.08 -1.10 33.56
N ARG A 122 -2.51 -0.10 34.25
CA ARG A 122 -1.11 0.31 34.13
C ARG A 122 -0.33 -0.22 35.30
N ARG A 123 0.77 -0.92 35.02
CA ARG A 123 1.63 -1.54 36.06
C ARG A 123 2.07 -0.55 37.13
N ARG A 124 2.48 0.66 36.75
CA ARG A 124 2.90 1.71 37.67
C ARG A 124 1.76 2.11 38.62
N ASP A 125 0.57 2.34 38.11
CA ASP A 125 -0.57 2.78 38.92
C ASP A 125 -1.05 1.66 39.86
N LEU A 126 -0.97 0.40 39.42
CA LEU A 126 -1.26 -0.76 40.28
C LEU A 126 -0.27 -0.87 41.42
N VAL A 127 1.03 -0.73 41.19
CA VAL A 127 2.06 -0.74 42.21
C VAL A 127 1.84 0.40 43.22
N ILE A 128 1.58 1.61 42.74
CA ILE A 128 1.29 2.77 43.59
C ILE A 128 0.04 2.54 44.46
N PHE A 129 -1.00 1.94 43.87
CA PHE A 129 -2.24 1.59 44.57
C PHE A 129 -1.97 0.55 45.68
N VAL A 130 -1.23 -0.50 45.34
CA VAL A 130 -0.86 -1.54 46.33
C VAL A 130 -0.05 -0.94 47.49
N VAL A 131 0.99 -0.17 47.16
CA VAL A 131 1.85 0.45 48.21
C VAL A 131 1.05 1.45 49.04
N GLY A 132 0.23 2.31 48.46
CA GLY A 132 -0.51 3.35 49.18
C GLY A 132 -1.73 2.82 49.93
N SER A 133 -2.67 2.17 49.19
CA SER A 133 -3.97 1.78 49.76
C SER A 133 -4.01 0.37 50.35
N CYS A 134 -3.12 -0.55 49.91
CA CYS A 134 -3.16 -1.92 50.43
C CYS A 134 -2.07 -2.18 51.49
N LEU A 135 -1.03 -1.34 51.55
CA LEU A 135 0.07 -1.52 52.52
C LEU A 135 0.18 -0.32 53.49
N ALA A 136 0.47 0.88 53.04
CA ALA A 136 0.77 2.02 53.88
C ALA A 136 -0.46 2.51 54.71
N GLY A 137 -1.62 2.60 54.06
CA GLY A 137 -2.87 2.91 54.77
C GLY A 137 -3.21 1.90 55.83
N PRO A 138 -3.38 0.60 55.49
CA PRO A 138 -3.68 -0.47 56.43
C PRO A 138 -2.62 -0.65 57.57
N LEU A 139 -1.34 -0.36 57.31
CA LEU A 139 -0.34 -0.34 58.34
C LEU A 139 -0.64 0.69 59.44
N LEU A 140 -1.04 1.90 59.00
CA LEU A 140 -1.44 2.95 59.97
C LEU A 140 -2.77 2.59 60.65
N GLY A 141 -3.77 2.11 59.92
CA GLY A 141 -5.02 1.59 60.48
C GLY A 141 -4.75 0.50 61.52
N GLY A 142 -3.86 -0.44 61.21
CA GLY A 142 -3.44 -1.51 62.10
C GLY A 142 -2.73 -1.02 63.40
N LEU A 143 -1.90 0.00 63.26
CA LEU A 143 -1.25 0.62 64.44
C LEU A 143 -2.28 1.24 65.41
N ILE A 144 -3.30 1.94 64.89
CA ILE A 144 -4.35 2.55 65.69
C ILE A 144 -5.37 1.52 66.17
N GLY A 145 -6.01 0.79 65.23
CA GLY A 145 -7.06 -0.19 65.53
C GLY A 145 -6.54 -1.38 66.27
N GLY A 146 -5.38 -1.93 65.87
CA GLY A 146 -4.73 -3.03 66.58
C GLY A 146 -4.33 -2.65 68.03
N THR A 147 -3.88 -1.42 68.30
CA THR A 147 -3.64 -0.90 69.61
C THR A 147 -4.93 -0.81 70.42
N THR A 148 -6.00 -0.38 69.86
CA THR A 148 -7.34 -0.34 70.46
C THR A 148 -7.83 -1.74 70.83
N VAL A 149 -7.70 -2.72 69.94
CA VAL A 149 -7.98 -4.15 70.25
C VAL A 149 -7.15 -4.71 71.38
N ALA A 150 -5.83 -4.48 71.36
CA ALA A 150 -4.90 -4.96 72.34
C ALA A 150 -5.22 -4.38 73.71
N TRP A 151 -5.53 -3.08 73.79
CA TRP A 151 -5.84 -2.40 75.05
C TRP A 151 -7.21 -2.82 75.57
N HIS A 152 -8.22 -2.99 74.74
CA HIS A 152 -9.59 -3.29 75.16
C HIS A 152 -9.80 -4.77 75.50
N LEU A 153 -9.19 -5.67 74.71
CA LEU A 153 -9.36 -7.12 74.86
C LEU A 153 -8.14 -7.83 75.53
N GLY A 154 -7.11 -7.11 75.87
CA GLY A 154 -5.90 -7.72 76.44
C GLY A 154 -5.13 -8.58 75.41
N ALA A 155 -5.33 -8.37 74.13
CA ALA A 155 -4.70 -9.17 73.09
C ALA A 155 -3.23 -8.86 72.92
N TRP A 156 -2.45 -9.85 72.39
CA TRP A 156 -1.03 -9.64 72.08
C TRP A 156 -0.93 -8.59 70.95
N TRP A 157 -0.35 -7.43 71.24
CA TRP A 157 -0.33 -6.24 70.42
C TRP A 157 0.18 -6.48 69.00
N PRO A 158 1.36 -7.14 68.77
CA PRO A 158 1.82 -7.34 67.36
C PRO A 158 0.85 -8.19 66.51
N GLY A 159 0.20 -9.18 67.14
CA GLY A 159 -0.80 -10.02 66.50
C GLY A 159 -2.07 -9.27 66.15
N ALA A 160 -2.52 -8.34 67.00
CA ALA A 160 -3.65 -7.47 66.70
C ALA A 160 -3.37 -6.50 65.55
N VAL A 161 -2.20 -5.87 65.57
CA VAL A 161 -1.71 -4.97 64.49
C VAL A 161 -1.60 -5.71 63.13
N LEU A 162 -0.92 -6.87 63.15
CA LEU A 162 -0.72 -7.65 61.90
C LEU A 162 -2.06 -8.14 61.32
N ARG A 163 -2.99 -8.55 62.15
CA ARG A 163 -4.30 -8.97 61.71
C ARG A 163 -5.08 -7.83 61.05
N TRP A 164 -5.15 -6.67 61.72
CA TRP A 164 -5.80 -5.47 61.21
C TRP A 164 -5.21 -5.10 59.82
N PHE A 165 -3.89 -4.98 59.78
CA PHE A 165 -3.13 -4.72 58.56
C PHE A 165 -3.48 -5.69 57.41
N ALA A 166 -3.50 -6.99 57.67
CA ALA A 166 -3.77 -8.00 56.65
C ALA A 166 -5.24 -7.99 56.23
N SER A 167 -6.19 -7.81 57.16
CA SER A 167 -7.64 -7.74 56.88
C SER A 167 -8.02 -6.59 55.96
N ASP A 168 -7.52 -5.41 56.26
CA ASP A 168 -7.85 -4.18 55.58
C ASP A 168 -7.08 -4.04 54.26
N GLY A 169 -5.80 -4.45 54.22
CA GLY A 169 -5.00 -4.48 53.04
C GLY A 169 -5.58 -5.38 51.92
N ILE A 170 -6.08 -6.56 52.29
CA ILE A 170 -6.77 -7.45 51.38
C ILE A 170 -8.16 -6.90 51.01
N GLY A 171 -8.89 -6.31 51.97
CA GLY A 171 -10.15 -5.62 51.70
C GLY A 171 -9.98 -4.50 50.63
N ALA A 172 -8.92 -3.68 50.80
CA ALA A 172 -8.58 -2.64 49.84
C ALA A 172 -8.25 -3.18 48.43
N LEU A 173 -7.48 -4.29 48.34
CA LEU A 173 -7.14 -4.91 47.05
C LEU A 173 -8.34 -5.56 46.37
N VAL A 174 -9.02 -6.44 47.15
CA VAL A 174 -10.02 -7.36 46.60
C VAL A 174 -11.36 -6.66 46.32
N VAL A 175 -11.72 -5.63 47.06
CA VAL A 175 -12.95 -4.86 46.88
C VAL A 175 -12.66 -3.52 46.15
N GLY A 176 -11.59 -2.84 46.51
CA GLY A 176 -11.23 -1.55 45.93
C GLY A 176 -10.85 -1.64 44.43
N ALA A 177 -10.07 -2.67 44.06
CA ALA A 177 -9.63 -2.79 42.66
C ALA A 177 -10.80 -3.04 41.68
N PRO A 178 -11.78 -3.93 41.87
CA PRO A 178 -12.95 -4.04 41.03
C PRO A 178 -13.74 -2.74 40.90
N ILE A 179 -13.94 -2.01 41.98
CA ILE A 179 -14.66 -0.72 41.96
C ILE A 179 -13.93 0.29 41.09
N LEU A 180 -12.61 0.38 41.18
CA LEU A 180 -11.77 1.29 40.37
C LEU A 180 -11.74 0.88 38.89
N LEU A 181 -11.78 -0.39 38.58
CA LEU A 181 -11.74 -0.93 37.22
C LEU A 181 -13.10 -0.90 36.51
N TRP A 182 -14.20 -0.99 37.26
CA TRP A 182 -15.55 -1.12 36.74
C TRP A 182 -15.91 -0.07 35.66
N PRO A 183 -15.72 1.24 35.89
CA PRO A 183 -16.09 2.25 34.88
C PRO A 183 -15.27 2.16 33.60
N LYS A 184 -14.11 1.51 33.64
CA LYS A 184 -13.15 1.46 32.53
C LYS A 184 -13.20 0.15 31.75
N GLN A 185 -13.66 -0.93 32.32
CA GLN A 185 -13.61 -2.27 31.72
C GLN A 185 -14.93 -3.04 31.74
N PHE A 186 -16.04 -2.46 32.23
CA PHE A 186 -17.35 -3.12 32.22
C PHE A 186 -17.80 -3.56 30.82
N HIS A 187 -17.40 -2.83 29.77
CA HIS A 187 -17.67 -3.19 28.39
C HIS A 187 -17.13 -4.59 28.04
N VAL A 188 -15.98 -5.01 28.58
CA VAL A 188 -15.38 -6.33 28.32
C VAL A 188 -16.33 -7.44 28.77
N LEU A 189 -16.97 -7.28 29.92
CA LEU A 189 -17.95 -8.23 30.44
C LEU A 189 -19.22 -8.23 29.59
N ARG A 190 -19.64 -7.05 29.11
CA ARG A 190 -20.83 -6.89 28.28
C ARG A 190 -20.65 -7.47 26.87
N GLU A 191 -19.45 -7.38 26.30
CA GLU A 191 -19.13 -7.96 24.99
C GLU A 191 -19.09 -9.50 25.02
N ARG A 192 -18.83 -10.10 26.21
CA ARG A 192 -18.66 -11.54 26.40
C ARG A 192 -19.46 -12.06 27.58
N PRO A 193 -20.78 -11.88 27.62
CA PRO A 193 -21.57 -12.15 28.82
C PRO A 193 -21.57 -13.62 29.22
N VAL A 194 -21.60 -14.54 28.26
CA VAL A 194 -21.59 -15.98 28.53
C VAL A 194 -20.26 -16.43 29.15
N GLU A 195 -19.13 -15.95 28.58
CA GLU A 195 -17.81 -16.24 29.13
C GLU A 195 -17.65 -15.64 30.54
N ALA A 196 -18.11 -14.39 30.74
CA ALA A 196 -18.06 -13.74 32.03
C ALA A 196 -18.87 -14.52 33.10
N LEU A 197 -20.09 -14.93 32.79
CA LEU A 197 -20.92 -15.74 33.66
C LEU A 197 -20.29 -17.11 33.95
N ALA A 198 -19.73 -17.77 32.95
CA ALA A 198 -19.10 -19.07 33.12
C ALA A 198 -17.86 -18.98 34.02
N ILE A 199 -16.98 -18.00 33.79
CA ILE A 199 -15.73 -17.82 34.54
C ILE A 199 -16.02 -17.39 35.98
N LEU A 200 -16.87 -16.38 36.17
CA LEU A 200 -17.24 -15.90 37.51
C LEU A 200 -18.07 -16.93 38.27
N GLY A 201 -18.96 -17.64 37.55
CA GLY A 201 -19.73 -18.75 38.12
C GLY A 201 -18.86 -19.92 38.51
N THR A 202 -17.84 -20.27 37.73
CA THR A 202 -16.85 -21.29 38.10
C THR A 202 -16.07 -20.88 39.37
N ALA A 203 -15.61 -19.63 39.43
CA ALA A 203 -14.91 -19.11 40.61
C ALA A 203 -15.82 -19.15 41.85
N ALA A 204 -17.07 -18.73 41.72
CA ALA A 204 -18.05 -18.79 42.80
C ALA A 204 -18.42 -20.24 43.16
N GLY A 205 -18.58 -21.13 42.21
CA GLY A 205 -18.86 -22.56 42.42
C GLY A 205 -17.73 -23.29 43.10
N MET A 206 -16.47 -23.03 42.75
CA MET A 206 -15.30 -23.57 43.43
C MET A 206 -15.21 -23.06 44.85
N ALA A 207 -15.49 -21.77 45.08
CA ALA A 207 -15.55 -21.19 46.39
C ALA A 207 -16.65 -21.85 47.26
N TRP A 208 -17.82 -22.06 46.69
CA TRP A 208 -18.90 -22.77 47.34
C TRP A 208 -18.54 -24.23 47.68
N LEU A 209 -18.01 -24.98 46.71
CA LEU A 209 -17.60 -26.36 46.89
C LEU A 209 -16.56 -26.50 48.01
N ALA A 210 -15.61 -25.58 48.06
CA ALA A 210 -14.60 -25.53 49.13
C ALA A 210 -15.22 -25.37 50.52
N ILE A 211 -16.28 -24.58 50.62
CA ILE A 211 -17.01 -24.38 51.89
C ILE A 211 -17.68 -25.69 52.35
N TRP A 212 -18.26 -26.46 51.43
CA TRP A 212 -19.06 -27.63 51.79
C TRP A 212 -18.27 -28.93 51.88
N THR A 213 -17.24 -29.14 51.06
CA THR A 213 -16.52 -30.43 50.99
C THR A 213 -15.22 -30.49 51.80
N GLY A 214 -14.77 -29.35 52.35
CA GLY A 214 -13.49 -29.26 52.99
C GLY A 214 -12.28 -29.37 52.05
N LEU A 215 -12.50 -29.53 50.76
CA LEU A 215 -11.46 -29.52 49.75
C LEU A 215 -10.75 -28.17 49.74
N GLN A 216 -9.45 -28.20 49.74
CA GLN A 216 -8.64 -26.99 49.68
C GLN A 216 -8.47 -26.54 48.22
N PRO A 217 -9.13 -25.45 47.78
CA PRO A 217 -9.06 -25.01 46.37
C PRO A 217 -7.72 -24.32 46.05
N SER A 218 -6.79 -24.27 46.97
CA SER A 218 -5.54 -23.50 46.84
C SER A 218 -4.74 -23.77 45.57
N LEU A 219 -4.70 -25.04 45.15
CA LEU A 219 -4.00 -25.43 43.91
C LEU A 219 -4.71 -24.95 42.64
N LEU A 220 -6.00 -24.67 42.69
CA LEU A 220 -6.82 -24.25 41.53
C LEU A 220 -7.08 -22.73 41.48
N ILE A 221 -6.76 -22.00 42.56
CA ILE A 221 -6.96 -20.56 42.67
C ILE A 221 -6.22 -19.84 41.51
N LEU A 222 -4.93 -20.09 41.37
CA LEU A 222 -4.11 -19.42 40.35
C LEU A 222 -4.52 -19.76 38.91
N PRO A 223 -4.76 -21.03 38.51
CA PRO A 223 -5.28 -21.34 37.17
C PRO A 223 -6.58 -20.64 36.82
N VAL A 224 -7.54 -20.60 37.75
CA VAL A 224 -8.84 -19.93 37.52
C VAL A 224 -8.66 -18.42 37.38
N LEU A 225 -7.86 -17.82 38.26
CA LEU A 225 -7.54 -16.40 38.20
C LEU A 225 -6.78 -16.04 36.90
N ALA A 226 -5.81 -16.87 36.52
CA ALA A 226 -5.06 -16.69 35.29
C ALA A 226 -5.97 -16.81 34.05
N PHE A 227 -6.88 -17.78 34.05
CA PHE A 227 -7.83 -17.93 32.98
C PHE A 227 -8.79 -16.72 32.89
N ALA A 228 -9.30 -16.24 34.01
CA ALA A 228 -10.09 -15.02 34.10
C ALA A 228 -9.32 -13.79 33.57
N ALA A 229 -8.05 -13.67 33.95
CA ALA A 229 -7.14 -12.63 33.50
C ALA A 229 -6.94 -12.64 31.98
N LEU A 230 -6.74 -13.81 31.40
CA LEU A 230 -6.54 -13.97 29.95
C LEU A 230 -7.78 -13.72 29.12
N ARG A 231 -8.98 -13.99 29.66
CA ARG A 231 -10.26 -13.92 28.93
C ARG A 231 -11.04 -12.62 29.18
N LEU A 232 -11.06 -12.15 30.43
CA LEU A 232 -11.89 -11.02 30.89
C LEU A 232 -11.05 -9.81 31.32
N ASP A 233 -9.75 -9.80 31.01
CA ASP A 233 -8.81 -8.73 31.34
C ASP A 233 -8.65 -8.50 32.88
N VAL A 234 -8.16 -7.32 33.26
CA VAL A 234 -7.82 -6.99 34.67
C VAL A 234 -9.06 -6.98 35.57
N LEU A 235 -10.20 -6.50 35.05
CA LEU A 235 -11.47 -6.51 35.80
C LEU A 235 -11.94 -7.93 36.10
N GLY A 236 -11.87 -8.83 35.11
CA GLY A 236 -12.25 -10.22 35.30
C GLY A 236 -11.39 -10.92 36.35
N ALA A 237 -10.07 -10.70 36.33
CA ALA A 237 -9.14 -11.20 37.34
C ALA A 237 -9.48 -10.67 38.75
N ALA A 238 -9.75 -9.35 38.85
CA ALA A 238 -10.09 -8.72 40.14
C ALA A 238 -11.42 -9.22 40.70
N LEU A 239 -12.48 -9.40 39.85
CA LEU A 239 -13.78 -9.93 40.29
C LEU A 239 -13.70 -11.41 40.70
N ALA A 240 -13.03 -12.24 39.91
CA ALA A 240 -12.80 -13.64 40.27
C ALA A 240 -12.03 -13.76 41.55
N GLY A 241 -10.98 -12.90 41.72
CA GLY A 241 -10.21 -12.80 42.97
C GLY A 241 -11.06 -12.41 44.17
N ALA A 242 -12.01 -11.45 43.98
CA ALA A 242 -12.93 -11.06 45.04
C ALA A 242 -13.85 -12.21 45.46
N GLY A 243 -14.40 -12.97 44.53
CA GLY A 243 -15.23 -14.14 44.83
C GLY A 243 -14.47 -15.23 45.58
N ILE A 244 -13.27 -15.55 45.14
CA ILE A 244 -12.37 -16.54 45.80
C ILE A 244 -11.97 -16.06 47.18
N ALA A 245 -11.58 -14.78 47.34
CA ALA A 245 -11.22 -14.21 48.61
C ALA A 245 -12.35 -14.27 49.63
N PHE A 246 -13.58 -13.91 49.19
CA PHE A 246 -14.77 -13.98 50.06
C PHE A 246 -15.01 -15.40 50.56
N ALA A 247 -15.02 -16.39 49.68
CA ALA A 247 -15.24 -17.77 50.05
C ALA A 247 -14.15 -18.38 50.94
N THR A 248 -12.89 -18.08 50.64
CA THR A 248 -11.75 -18.55 51.45
C THR A 248 -11.79 -17.96 52.86
N ASN A 249 -12.17 -16.69 53.01
CA ASN A 249 -12.32 -16.05 54.33
C ASN A 249 -13.52 -16.60 55.08
N LEU A 250 -14.63 -16.86 54.44
CA LEU A 250 -15.81 -17.50 55.07
C LEU A 250 -15.45 -18.88 55.63
N ARG A 251 -14.69 -19.65 54.88
CA ARG A 251 -14.19 -20.96 55.32
C ARG A 251 -13.21 -20.83 56.51
N ALA A 252 -12.31 -19.88 56.44
CA ALA A 252 -11.34 -19.62 57.53
C ALA A 252 -12.05 -19.19 58.81
N ALA A 253 -13.13 -18.40 58.71
CA ALA A 253 -13.96 -18.03 59.89
C ALA A 253 -14.64 -19.24 60.53
N SER A 254 -15.03 -20.27 59.74
CA SER A 254 -15.59 -21.54 60.24
C SER A 254 -14.54 -22.47 60.91
N GLY A 255 -13.32 -22.03 61.09
CA GLY A 255 -12.27 -22.75 61.80
C GLY A 255 -11.35 -23.64 60.97
N PHE A 256 -11.54 -23.65 59.63
CA PHE A 256 -10.70 -24.42 58.71
C PHE A 256 -9.71 -23.51 57.99
N SER A 257 -8.43 -23.85 58.00
CA SER A 257 -7.40 -23.08 57.33
C SER A 257 -6.59 -23.94 56.37
N LEU A 258 -6.10 -23.32 55.29
CA LEU A 258 -5.15 -23.91 54.34
C LEU A 258 -3.84 -24.39 55.00
N PHE A 259 -3.56 -23.92 56.24
CA PHE A 259 -2.30 -24.09 56.94
C PHE A 259 -2.46 -24.81 58.29
N ASP A 260 -3.52 -25.62 58.45
CA ASP A 260 -3.80 -26.33 59.69
C ASP A 260 -2.65 -27.28 60.10
N ASP A 261 -1.98 -27.89 59.13
CA ASP A 261 -0.90 -28.85 59.35
C ASP A 261 0.48 -28.20 59.69
N LEU A 262 0.60 -26.88 59.63
CA LEU A 262 1.89 -26.19 59.81
C LEU A 262 2.26 -25.92 61.27
N GLY A 263 1.46 -26.33 62.29
CA GLY A 263 1.73 -26.05 63.65
C GLY A 263 1.75 -24.57 64.07
N VAL A 264 1.27 -23.70 63.25
CA VAL A 264 1.24 -22.23 63.42
C VAL A 264 -0.02 -21.83 64.14
N SER A 265 0.07 -20.79 64.99
CA SER A 265 -1.09 -20.24 65.71
C SER A 265 -2.24 -19.88 64.76
N ARG A 266 -3.50 -19.90 65.26
CA ARG A 266 -4.68 -19.53 64.45
C ARG A 266 -4.52 -18.16 63.76
N GLY A 267 -3.94 -17.17 64.48
CA GLY A 267 -3.68 -15.85 63.89
C GLY A 267 -2.64 -15.89 62.77
N GLY A 268 -1.59 -16.70 62.87
CA GLY A 268 -0.58 -16.89 61.82
C GLY A 268 -1.14 -17.58 60.61
N ARG A 269 -2.00 -18.59 60.76
CA ARG A 269 -2.68 -19.27 59.64
C ARG A 269 -3.59 -18.33 58.84
N LEU A 270 -4.34 -17.47 59.53
CA LEU A 270 -5.15 -16.44 58.89
C LEU A 270 -4.31 -15.43 58.12
N ALA A 271 -3.21 -14.95 58.70
CA ALA A 271 -2.30 -14.03 58.01
C ALA A 271 -1.67 -14.66 56.74
N LEU A 272 -1.26 -15.92 56.80
CA LEU A 272 -0.76 -16.68 55.64
C LEU A 272 -1.84 -16.85 54.57
N THR A 273 -3.08 -17.11 54.99
CA THR A 273 -4.21 -17.20 54.04
C THR A 273 -4.44 -15.87 53.28
N GLN A 274 -4.43 -14.75 54.03
CA GLN A 274 -4.57 -13.42 53.40
C GLN A 274 -3.41 -13.10 52.46
N LEU A 275 -2.16 -13.42 52.88
CA LEU A 275 -1.01 -13.23 52.00
C LEU A 275 -1.15 -14.04 50.69
N LEU A 276 -1.55 -15.31 50.80
CA LEU A 276 -1.77 -16.17 49.64
C LEU A 276 -2.81 -15.58 48.67
N ILE A 277 -3.95 -15.13 49.20
CA ILE A 277 -5.01 -14.48 48.39
C ILE A 277 -4.47 -13.24 47.71
N GLY A 278 -3.84 -12.32 48.45
CA GLY A 278 -3.30 -11.07 47.95
C GLY A 278 -2.29 -11.27 46.84
N VAL A 279 -1.34 -12.19 47.04
CA VAL A 279 -0.32 -12.53 46.03
C VAL A 279 -0.95 -13.10 44.76
N ASN A 280 -1.91 -14.04 44.88
CA ASN A 280 -2.55 -14.63 43.70
C ASN A 280 -3.41 -13.63 42.94
N VAL A 281 -4.17 -12.76 43.60
CA VAL A 281 -4.97 -11.71 42.96
C VAL A 281 -4.05 -10.72 42.23
N LEU A 282 -2.99 -10.27 42.91
CA LEU A 282 -2.02 -9.34 42.29
C LEU A 282 -1.32 -9.98 41.11
N LEU A 283 -0.89 -11.24 41.18
CA LEU A 283 -0.25 -11.97 40.12
C LEU A 283 -1.21 -12.11 38.92
N ALA A 284 -2.49 -12.44 39.14
CA ALA A 284 -3.49 -12.52 38.09
C ALA A 284 -3.73 -11.17 37.41
N MET A 285 -3.79 -10.07 38.17
CA MET A 285 -3.91 -8.73 37.61
C MET A 285 -2.68 -8.35 36.76
N LEU A 286 -1.47 -8.74 37.17
CA LEU A 286 -0.24 -8.53 36.41
C LEU A 286 -0.24 -9.36 35.10
N ILE A 287 -0.68 -10.62 35.15
CA ILE A 287 -0.85 -11.48 33.97
C ILE A 287 -1.84 -10.85 33.00
N ALA A 288 -2.96 -10.33 33.51
CA ALA A 288 -3.95 -9.65 32.67
C ALA A 288 -3.39 -8.42 31.97
N GLN A 289 -2.63 -7.58 32.68
CA GLN A 289 -1.97 -6.41 32.11
C GLN A 289 -0.99 -6.78 30.99
N GLU A 290 -0.14 -7.78 31.23
CA GLU A 290 0.84 -8.24 30.24
C GLU A 290 0.14 -8.83 29.00
N ALA A 291 -0.86 -9.67 29.20
CA ALA A 291 -1.64 -10.25 28.10
C ALA A 291 -2.37 -9.18 27.27
N SER A 292 -2.91 -8.17 27.93
CA SER A 292 -3.59 -7.03 27.27
C SER A 292 -2.61 -6.19 26.46
N ALA A 293 -1.44 -5.89 27.03
CA ALA A 293 -0.37 -5.16 26.33
C ALA A 293 0.12 -5.91 25.09
N ARG A 294 0.36 -7.23 25.20
CA ARG A 294 0.75 -8.08 24.06
C ARG A 294 -0.30 -8.12 22.97
N ARG A 295 -1.59 -8.25 23.33
CA ARG A 295 -2.70 -8.24 22.35
C ARG A 295 -2.76 -6.91 21.61
N LYS A 296 -2.59 -5.79 22.32
CA LYS A 296 -2.57 -4.46 21.71
C LYS A 296 -1.40 -4.31 20.74
N ALA A 297 -0.18 -4.65 21.16
CA ALA A 297 1.01 -4.60 20.31
C ALA A 297 0.89 -5.51 19.06
N ALA A 298 0.29 -6.69 19.18
CA ALA A 298 0.06 -7.58 18.06
C ALA A 298 -0.93 -6.98 17.04
N ARG A 299 -2.01 -6.34 17.51
CA ARG A 299 -2.97 -5.64 16.64
C ARG A 299 -2.33 -4.46 15.91
N GLU A 300 -1.54 -3.64 16.62
CA GLU A 300 -0.81 -2.51 16.04
C GLU A 300 0.15 -2.98 14.94
N LYS A 301 0.92 -4.04 15.20
CA LYS A 301 1.81 -4.64 14.19
C LYS A 301 1.07 -5.19 12.97
N THR A 302 -0.13 -5.74 13.16
CA THR A 302 -0.93 -6.24 12.05
C THR A 302 -1.42 -5.11 11.15
N ILE A 303 -1.87 -4.00 11.76
CA ILE A 303 -2.31 -2.79 11.03
C ILE A 303 -1.12 -2.18 10.29
N GLU A 304 0.01 -1.99 10.96
CA GLU A 304 1.24 -1.43 10.37
C GLU A 304 1.74 -2.29 9.18
N ARG A 305 1.71 -3.63 9.32
CA ARG A 305 2.09 -4.54 8.23
C ARG A 305 1.15 -4.43 7.03
N ALA A 306 -0.15 -4.30 7.27
CA ALA A 306 -1.13 -4.14 6.20
C ALA A 306 -0.93 -2.80 5.45
N GLU A 307 -0.68 -1.71 6.19
CA GLU A 307 -0.41 -0.40 5.62
C GLU A 307 0.91 -0.38 4.81
N ARG A 308 1.97 -0.98 5.38
CA ARG A 308 3.26 -1.10 4.68
C ARG A 308 3.16 -1.90 3.38
N ARG A 309 2.41 -3.01 3.37
CA ARG A 309 2.18 -3.78 2.15
C ARG A 309 1.49 -2.94 1.07
N ARG A 310 0.46 -2.15 1.45
CA ARG A 310 -0.24 -1.27 0.49
C ARG A 310 0.67 -0.21 -0.11
N LEU A 311 1.50 0.43 0.72
CA LEU A 311 2.46 1.43 0.23
C LEU A 311 3.49 0.79 -0.72
N GLN A 312 3.98 -0.41 -0.41
CA GLN A 312 4.89 -1.15 -1.29
C GLN A 312 4.23 -1.52 -2.61
N SER A 313 2.95 -1.93 -2.60
CA SER A 313 2.19 -2.24 -3.79
C SER A 313 2.00 -1.01 -4.68
N LEU A 314 1.57 0.12 -4.11
CA LEU A 314 1.44 1.38 -4.84
C LEU A 314 2.77 1.87 -5.43
N ALA A 315 3.87 1.76 -4.67
CA ALA A 315 5.20 2.15 -5.17
C ALA A 315 5.65 1.28 -6.35
N ARG A 316 5.45 -0.04 -6.29
CA ARG A 316 5.76 -0.97 -7.38
C ARG A 316 4.92 -0.65 -8.62
N LEU A 317 3.61 -0.49 -8.46
CA LEU A 317 2.70 -0.13 -9.53
C LEU A 317 3.08 1.22 -10.18
N THR A 318 3.46 2.21 -9.37
CA THR A 318 3.90 3.52 -9.88
C THR A 318 5.15 3.38 -10.75
N LEU A 319 6.13 2.56 -10.33
CA LEU A 319 7.35 2.31 -11.10
C LEU A 319 7.04 1.63 -12.44
N GLN A 320 6.21 0.60 -12.45
CA GLN A 320 5.83 -0.09 -13.68
C GLN A 320 5.02 0.81 -14.62
N LEU A 321 4.07 1.58 -14.08
CA LEU A 321 3.29 2.54 -14.88
C LEU A 321 4.14 3.70 -15.42
N SER A 322 5.25 4.04 -14.76
CA SER A 322 6.16 5.09 -15.25
C SER A 322 6.92 4.68 -16.51
N SER A 323 7.16 3.39 -16.70
CA SER A 323 7.85 2.83 -17.87
C SER A 323 6.91 2.41 -19.01
N ALA A 324 5.58 2.48 -18.80
CA ALA A 324 4.60 2.16 -19.82
C ALA A 324 4.54 3.25 -20.90
N LEU A 325 4.88 2.90 -22.13
CA LEU A 325 4.94 3.82 -23.28
C LEU A 325 3.63 3.85 -24.08
N THR A 326 2.86 2.77 -24.03
CA THR A 326 1.57 2.68 -24.76
C THR A 326 0.39 2.51 -23.80
N PRO A 327 -0.84 2.91 -24.20
CA PRO A 327 -2.03 2.64 -23.40
C PRO A 327 -2.23 1.14 -23.08
N ARG A 328 -1.85 0.25 -24.00
CA ARG A 328 -1.92 -1.21 -23.80
C ARG A 328 -0.96 -1.69 -22.71
N ASP A 329 0.24 -1.10 -22.61
CA ASP A 329 1.18 -1.42 -21.53
C ASP A 329 0.60 -1.04 -20.16
N VAL A 330 -0.04 0.13 -20.06
CA VAL A 330 -0.75 0.53 -18.84
C VAL A 330 -1.85 -0.47 -18.48
N GLY A 331 -2.64 -0.92 -19.48
CA GLY A 331 -3.67 -1.95 -19.28
C GLY A 331 -3.09 -3.25 -18.72
N ARG A 332 -1.96 -3.72 -19.25
CA ARG A 332 -1.26 -4.94 -18.84
C ARG A 332 -0.70 -4.84 -17.42
N VAL A 333 -0.14 -3.69 -17.04
CA VAL A 333 0.33 -3.44 -15.67
C VAL A 333 -0.83 -3.50 -14.69
N LEU A 334 -1.96 -2.84 -14.98
CA LEU A 334 -3.16 -2.89 -14.14
C LEU A 334 -3.72 -4.31 -14.01
N GLU A 335 -3.73 -5.07 -15.10
CA GLU A 335 -4.14 -6.48 -15.11
C GLU A 335 -3.30 -7.30 -14.13
N THR A 336 -1.99 -7.23 -14.24
CA THR A 336 -1.08 -8.07 -13.44
C THR A 336 -1.13 -7.69 -11.97
N GLU A 337 -1.03 -6.41 -11.64
CA GLU A 337 -0.90 -5.95 -10.25
C GLU A 337 -2.24 -5.96 -9.50
N LEU A 338 -3.34 -5.51 -10.09
CA LEU A 338 -4.63 -5.43 -9.37
C LEU A 338 -5.24 -6.81 -9.12
N VAL A 339 -5.10 -7.74 -10.07
CA VAL A 339 -5.57 -9.12 -9.89
C VAL A 339 -4.82 -9.78 -8.72
N ALA A 340 -3.49 -9.63 -8.68
CA ALA A 340 -2.66 -10.20 -7.63
C ALA A 340 -2.92 -9.56 -6.25
N ASP A 341 -2.99 -8.23 -6.17
CA ASP A 341 -3.11 -7.50 -4.91
C ASP A 341 -4.48 -7.64 -4.22
N LEU A 342 -5.54 -7.75 -5.02
CA LEU A 342 -6.93 -7.80 -4.52
C LEU A 342 -7.56 -9.19 -4.61
N GLY A 343 -6.84 -10.16 -5.17
CA GLY A 343 -7.36 -11.52 -5.38
C GLY A 343 -8.60 -11.52 -6.28
N ALA A 344 -8.63 -10.62 -7.27
CA ALA A 344 -9.71 -10.57 -8.24
C ALA A 344 -9.66 -11.78 -9.17
N ALA A 345 -10.82 -12.28 -9.60
CA ALA A 345 -10.92 -13.36 -10.57
C ALA A 345 -10.79 -12.85 -12.00
N GLY A 346 -11.13 -11.58 -12.25
CA GLY A 346 -11.01 -10.96 -13.57
C GLY A 346 -10.92 -9.43 -13.50
N ILE A 347 -10.37 -8.88 -14.56
CA ILE A 347 -10.22 -7.43 -14.77
C ILE A 347 -10.57 -7.07 -16.22
N LYS A 348 -11.12 -5.87 -16.40
CA LYS A 348 -11.23 -5.19 -17.69
C LYS A 348 -10.73 -3.78 -17.52
N VAL A 349 -9.92 -3.30 -18.45
CA VAL A 349 -9.42 -1.92 -18.51
C VAL A 349 -9.81 -1.35 -19.85
N GLY A 350 -10.57 -0.27 -19.87
CA GLY A 350 -11.05 0.37 -21.09
C GLY A 350 -10.72 1.85 -21.14
N LEU A 351 -10.41 2.34 -22.32
CA LEU A 351 -10.17 3.74 -22.64
C LEU A 351 -11.36 4.28 -23.46
N LEU A 352 -11.81 5.48 -23.16
CA LEU A 352 -12.85 6.15 -23.95
C LEU A 352 -12.34 6.50 -25.34
N THR A 353 -13.14 6.20 -26.36
CA THR A 353 -12.91 6.65 -27.74
C THR A 353 -12.93 8.19 -27.82
N ALA A 354 -12.45 8.73 -28.95
CA ALA A 354 -12.31 10.18 -29.08
C ALA A 354 -13.67 10.93 -29.06
N ASP A 355 -14.74 10.29 -29.50
CA ASP A 355 -16.14 10.76 -29.43
C ASP A 355 -16.77 10.59 -28.02
N GLY A 356 -16.16 9.76 -27.19
CA GLY A 356 -16.64 9.48 -25.83
C GLY A 356 -17.84 8.53 -25.77
N GLU A 357 -18.19 7.83 -26.86
CA GLU A 357 -19.37 6.98 -26.94
C GLU A 357 -19.08 5.51 -26.64
N GLU A 358 -17.83 5.07 -26.76
CA GLU A 358 -17.42 3.68 -26.55
C GLU A 358 -16.23 3.55 -25.60
N LEU A 359 -16.08 2.36 -25.00
CA LEU A 359 -14.87 1.91 -24.31
C LEU A 359 -14.11 0.94 -25.23
N GLU A 360 -12.90 1.29 -25.61
CA GLU A 360 -11.92 0.42 -26.25
C GLU A 360 -11.15 -0.34 -25.16
N TRP A 361 -11.13 -1.68 -25.24
CA TRP A 361 -10.53 -2.50 -24.21
C TRP A 361 -9.02 -2.61 -24.41
N LEU A 362 -8.26 -2.11 -23.44
CA LEU A 362 -6.80 -2.19 -23.39
C LEU A 362 -6.32 -3.54 -22.82
N ALA A 363 -7.05 -4.07 -21.84
CA ALA A 363 -6.79 -5.37 -21.23
C ALA A 363 -8.11 -6.01 -20.76
N VAL A 364 -8.25 -7.32 -20.98
CA VAL A 364 -9.36 -8.14 -20.49
C VAL A 364 -8.78 -9.50 -20.07
N ALA A 365 -8.81 -9.81 -18.79
CA ALA A 365 -8.24 -11.04 -18.24
C ALA A 365 -9.12 -11.68 -17.18
N GLY A 366 -8.96 -12.99 -16.96
CA GLY A 366 -9.70 -13.76 -15.98
C GLY A 366 -11.11 -14.13 -16.38
N TYR A 367 -11.49 -13.91 -17.64
CA TYR A 367 -12.77 -14.31 -18.20
C TYR A 367 -12.58 -15.44 -19.23
N PRO A 368 -13.60 -16.33 -19.41
CA PRO A 368 -13.56 -17.34 -20.46
C PRO A 368 -13.40 -16.72 -21.85
N GLN A 369 -12.71 -17.42 -22.77
CA GLN A 369 -12.45 -16.92 -24.13
C GLN A 369 -13.74 -16.58 -24.89
N GLN A 370 -14.82 -17.36 -24.68
CA GLN A 370 -16.10 -17.06 -25.29
C GLN A 370 -16.65 -15.70 -24.86
N PHE A 371 -16.50 -15.34 -23.57
CA PHE A 371 -16.92 -14.03 -23.06
C PHE A 371 -16.08 -12.90 -23.68
N ILE A 372 -14.75 -13.10 -23.82
CA ILE A 372 -13.85 -12.12 -24.43
C ILE A 372 -14.22 -11.90 -25.90
N ASN A 373 -14.51 -12.98 -26.63
CA ASN A 373 -14.93 -12.90 -28.04
C ASN A 373 -16.29 -12.18 -28.21
N GLU A 374 -17.24 -12.41 -27.30
CA GLU A 374 -18.54 -11.73 -27.29
C GLU A 374 -18.44 -10.24 -26.90
N LEU A 375 -17.46 -9.88 -26.05
CA LEU A 375 -17.21 -8.51 -25.63
C LEU A 375 -16.66 -7.66 -26.77
N GLY A 376 -15.87 -8.27 -27.67
CA GLY A 376 -15.20 -7.57 -28.76
C GLY A 376 -14.10 -6.62 -28.29
N GLU A 377 -13.55 -5.84 -29.22
CA GLU A 377 -12.52 -4.84 -28.91
C GLU A 377 -13.10 -3.57 -28.30
N ARG A 378 -14.37 -3.29 -28.52
CA ARG A 378 -15.08 -2.09 -28.04
C ARG A 378 -16.45 -2.43 -27.50
N SER A 379 -16.93 -1.60 -26.60
CA SER A 379 -18.29 -1.68 -26.05
C SER A 379 -18.89 -0.29 -25.92
N ALA A 380 -20.12 -0.12 -26.39
CA ALA A 380 -20.83 1.16 -26.27
C ALA A 380 -21.09 1.53 -24.80
N LEU A 381 -20.97 2.81 -24.46
CA LEU A 381 -21.31 3.30 -23.11
C LEU A 381 -22.81 3.16 -22.78
N THR A 382 -23.65 3.03 -23.78
CA THR A 382 -25.10 2.72 -23.64
C THR A 382 -25.34 1.29 -23.18
N ASP A 383 -24.35 0.39 -23.39
CA ASP A 383 -24.41 -0.96 -22.89
C ASP A 383 -24.27 -0.96 -21.37
N SER A 384 -25.31 -1.35 -20.68
CA SER A 384 -25.36 -1.35 -19.23
C SER A 384 -24.25 -2.24 -18.63
N SER A 385 -23.18 -1.62 -18.14
CA SER A 385 -22.06 -2.31 -17.53
C SER A 385 -21.42 -1.46 -16.42
N VAL A 386 -20.81 -2.13 -15.45
CA VAL A 386 -20.17 -1.48 -14.29
C VAL A 386 -19.01 -0.55 -14.74
N ALA A 387 -18.23 -0.97 -15.74
CA ALA A 387 -17.16 -0.14 -16.31
C ALA A 387 -17.72 1.04 -17.13
N GLY A 388 -18.78 0.80 -17.91
CA GLY A 388 -19.45 1.86 -18.69
C GLY A 388 -20.06 2.93 -17.79
N ASP A 389 -20.76 2.52 -16.72
CA ASP A 389 -21.33 3.45 -15.75
C ASP A 389 -20.22 4.27 -15.05
N ALA A 390 -19.14 3.60 -14.62
CA ALA A 390 -18.02 4.28 -13.96
C ALA A 390 -17.33 5.30 -14.92
N ALA A 391 -17.19 4.95 -16.19
CA ALA A 391 -16.59 5.86 -17.18
C ALA A 391 -17.50 7.06 -17.49
N ARG A 392 -18.82 6.82 -17.62
CA ARG A 392 -19.81 7.84 -17.96
C ARG A 392 -20.03 8.81 -16.80
N ASP A 393 -20.24 8.27 -15.58
CA ASP A 393 -20.63 9.05 -14.40
C ASP A 393 -19.42 9.67 -13.68
N GLY A 394 -18.21 9.19 -13.97
CA GLY A 394 -16.97 9.63 -13.30
C GLY A 394 -16.91 9.24 -11.82
N GLU A 395 -17.71 8.28 -11.38
CA GLU A 395 -17.79 7.82 -9.99
C GLU A 395 -17.60 6.31 -9.89
N PRO A 396 -17.04 5.81 -8.78
CA PRO A 396 -16.92 4.37 -8.54
C PRO A 396 -18.30 3.68 -8.47
N VAL A 397 -18.42 2.54 -9.13
CA VAL A 397 -19.62 1.71 -9.10
C VAL A 397 -19.33 0.42 -8.33
N LEU A 398 -20.03 0.22 -7.20
CA LEU A 398 -19.83 -0.93 -6.33
C LEU A 398 -21.04 -1.87 -6.42
N VAL A 399 -20.81 -3.10 -6.82
CA VAL A 399 -21.85 -4.15 -6.91
C VAL A 399 -21.35 -5.36 -6.12
N PRO A 400 -21.60 -5.41 -4.81
CA PRO A 400 -21.00 -6.38 -3.89
C PRO A 400 -21.53 -7.81 -4.04
N THR A 401 -22.72 -7.99 -4.65
CA THR A 401 -23.31 -9.31 -4.90
C THR A 401 -23.90 -9.42 -6.29
N ILE A 402 -24.07 -10.63 -6.79
CA ILE A 402 -24.69 -10.89 -8.10
C ILE A 402 -26.18 -10.49 -8.11
N GLU A 403 -26.85 -10.54 -6.98
CA GLU A 403 -28.23 -10.08 -6.82
C GLU A 403 -28.33 -8.55 -6.97
N ASP A 404 -27.35 -7.81 -6.46
CA ASP A 404 -27.26 -6.36 -6.65
C ASP A 404 -27.00 -6.04 -8.13
N TYR A 405 -26.16 -6.85 -8.80
CA TYR A 405 -25.91 -6.72 -10.22
C TYR A 405 -27.17 -6.96 -11.06
N GLU A 406 -27.93 -7.99 -10.72
CA GLU A 406 -29.17 -8.35 -11.40
C GLU A 406 -30.23 -7.25 -11.26
N ARG A 407 -30.33 -6.63 -10.08
CA ARG A 407 -31.25 -5.48 -9.86
C ARG A 407 -30.86 -4.26 -10.71
N ARG A 408 -29.57 -4.02 -10.92
CA ARG A 408 -29.09 -2.83 -11.63
C ARG A 408 -29.02 -3.03 -13.14
N TYR A 409 -28.60 -4.22 -13.60
CA TYR A 409 -28.24 -4.49 -14.98
C TYR A 409 -29.07 -5.62 -15.64
N GLY A 410 -30.04 -6.16 -14.95
CA GLY A 410 -31.00 -7.12 -15.48
C GLY A 410 -30.38 -8.33 -16.17
N GLY A 411 -30.71 -8.52 -17.46
CA GLY A 411 -30.29 -9.71 -18.22
C GLY A 411 -28.77 -9.90 -18.36
N ALA A 412 -27.96 -8.85 -18.21
CA ALA A 412 -26.51 -8.95 -18.25
C ALA A 412 -25.94 -9.79 -17.07
N ALA A 413 -26.65 -9.91 -15.97
CA ALA A 413 -26.26 -10.74 -14.82
C ALA A 413 -26.15 -12.23 -15.17
N ARG A 414 -26.95 -12.74 -16.12
CA ARG A 414 -26.91 -14.14 -16.53
C ARG A 414 -25.55 -14.54 -17.10
N ARG A 415 -24.92 -13.64 -17.86
CA ARG A 415 -23.58 -13.85 -18.44
C ARG A 415 -22.51 -13.91 -17.35
N LEU A 416 -22.59 -13.02 -16.34
CA LEU A 416 -21.63 -13.03 -15.23
C LEU A 416 -21.82 -14.27 -14.34
N ARG A 417 -23.06 -14.63 -14.02
CA ARG A 417 -23.38 -15.84 -13.23
C ARG A 417 -22.92 -17.12 -13.95
N GLY A 418 -23.09 -17.20 -15.26
CA GLY A 418 -22.60 -18.31 -16.08
C GLY A 418 -21.09 -18.47 -16.05
N ASN A 419 -20.35 -17.38 -15.78
CA ASN A 419 -18.89 -17.35 -15.64
C ASN A 419 -18.43 -17.43 -14.16
N GLY A 420 -19.32 -17.73 -13.21
CA GLY A 420 -19.00 -17.87 -11.79
C GLY A 420 -18.71 -16.54 -11.07
N ILE A 421 -18.98 -15.39 -11.68
CA ILE A 421 -18.75 -14.08 -11.07
C ILE A 421 -19.90 -13.74 -10.12
N ASN A 422 -19.54 -13.32 -8.91
CA ASN A 422 -20.49 -12.96 -7.84
C ASN A 422 -20.49 -11.50 -7.45
N SER A 423 -19.38 -10.78 -7.65
CA SER A 423 -19.32 -9.34 -7.41
C SER A 423 -18.45 -8.63 -8.43
N VAL A 424 -18.77 -7.38 -8.71
CA VAL A 424 -18.03 -6.54 -9.68
C VAL A 424 -17.95 -5.12 -9.14
N VAL A 425 -16.81 -4.48 -9.34
CA VAL A 425 -16.64 -3.05 -9.09
C VAL A 425 -16.10 -2.36 -10.33
N GLY A 426 -16.50 -1.11 -10.55
CA GLY A 426 -15.96 -0.25 -11.60
C GLY A 426 -15.32 0.99 -11.00
N TRP A 427 -14.19 1.38 -11.54
CA TRP A 427 -13.47 2.58 -11.11
C TRP A 427 -13.13 3.45 -12.29
N PRO A 428 -13.46 4.75 -12.26
CA PRO A 428 -13.15 5.67 -13.36
C PRO A 428 -11.66 6.01 -13.34
N LEU A 429 -11.11 6.20 -14.54
CA LEU A 429 -9.75 6.70 -14.75
C LEU A 429 -9.84 8.18 -15.13
N ILE A 430 -9.56 9.05 -14.15
CA ILE A 430 -9.75 10.51 -14.28
C ILE A 430 -8.42 11.22 -14.18
N ASP A 431 -8.11 12.05 -15.16
CA ASP A 431 -6.98 12.97 -15.16
C ASP A 431 -7.51 14.42 -15.15
N GLY A 432 -7.26 15.12 -14.05
CA GLY A 432 -7.86 16.45 -13.80
C GLY A 432 -9.39 16.40 -13.76
N SER A 433 -10.05 17.01 -14.74
CA SER A 433 -11.51 16.98 -14.88
C SER A 433 -12.01 16.04 -15.98
N LYS A 434 -11.11 15.33 -16.66
CA LYS A 434 -11.45 14.49 -17.81
C LYS A 434 -11.44 13.02 -17.44
N THR A 435 -12.54 12.33 -17.66
CA THR A 435 -12.58 10.87 -17.61
C THR A 435 -11.94 10.32 -18.88
N LEU A 436 -10.88 9.53 -18.72
CA LEU A 436 -10.16 8.88 -19.81
C LEU A 436 -10.72 7.50 -20.12
N GLY A 437 -11.37 6.86 -19.14
CA GLY A 437 -11.89 5.52 -19.24
C GLY A 437 -12.27 4.95 -17.88
N ALA A 438 -12.30 3.63 -17.76
CA ALA A 438 -12.52 2.93 -16.50
C ALA A 438 -11.86 1.55 -16.48
N PHE A 439 -11.64 1.03 -15.29
CA PHE A 439 -11.40 -0.39 -15.12
C PHE A 439 -12.48 -1.03 -14.25
N SER A 440 -12.68 -2.33 -14.42
CA SER A 440 -13.58 -3.12 -13.57
C SER A 440 -12.88 -4.37 -13.06
N LEU A 441 -13.13 -4.72 -11.79
CA LEU A 441 -12.63 -5.93 -11.14
C LEU A 441 -13.81 -6.84 -10.80
N ALA A 442 -13.61 -8.14 -10.93
CA ALA A 442 -14.62 -9.14 -10.67
C ALA A 442 -14.12 -10.23 -9.71
N TRP A 443 -15.00 -10.77 -8.85
CA TRP A 443 -14.70 -11.86 -7.93
C TRP A 443 -15.75 -12.97 -8.02
N THR A 444 -15.33 -14.17 -7.67
CA THR A 444 -16.22 -15.34 -7.60
C THR A 444 -17.01 -15.43 -6.28
N THR A 445 -16.67 -14.58 -5.32
CA THR A 445 -17.37 -14.49 -4.02
C THR A 445 -17.87 -13.07 -3.79
N PRO A 446 -18.91 -12.87 -2.98
CA PRO A 446 -19.35 -11.54 -2.56
C PRO A 446 -18.20 -10.75 -1.94
N GLN A 447 -17.97 -9.54 -2.42
CA GLN A 447 -16.82 -8.70 -2.03
C GLN A 447 -17.25 -7.27 -1.66
N PRO A 448 -17.70 -7.06 -0.41
CA PRO A 448 -17.90 -5.70 0.08
C PRO A 448 -16.55 -5.03 0.35
N LEU A 449 -16.19 -4.06 -0.49
CA LEU A 449 -14.94 -3.31 -0.32
C LEU A 449 -15.01 -2.38 0.89
N ASN A 450 -14.08 -2.51 1.82
CA ASN A 450 -13.94 -1.59 2.94
C ASN A 450 -13.32 -0.24 2.47
N ALA A 451 -13.44 0.81 3.32
CA ALA A 451 -12.96 2.16 3.00
C ALA A 451 -11.47 2.20 2.61
N ALA A 452 -10.65 1.33 3.18
CA ALA A 452 -9.23 1.29 2.88
C ALA A 452 -8.94 0.65 1.51
N GLN A 453 -9.73 -0.33 1.07
CA GLN A 453 -9.64 -0.91 -0.28
C GLN A 453 -10.14 0.08 -1.33
N GLN A 454 -11.22 0.82 -1.04
CA GLN A 454 -11.71 1.88 -1.91
C GLN A 454 -10.67 3.00 -2.10
N ALA A 455 -10.04 3.46 -1.01
CA ALA A 455 -8.97 4.44 -1.08
C ALA A 455 -7.75 3.93 -1.89
N TYR A 456 -7.42 2.64 -1.78
CA TYR A 456 -6.37 2.02 -2.60
C TYR A 456 -6.73 2.05 -4.09
N LEU A 457 -7.94 1.64 -4.47
CA LEU A 457 -8.40 1.67 -5.86
C LEU A 457 -8.45 3.10 -6.42
N SER A 458 -8.86 4.08 -5.62
CA SER A 458 -8.83 5.49 -6.03
C SER A 458 -7.40 5.98 -6.30
N ALA A 459 -6.44 5.61 -5.46
CA ALA A 459 -5.03 5.96 -5.67
C ALA A 459 -4.47 5.30 -6.94
N VAL A 460 -4.76 4.01 -7.15
CA VAL A 460 -4.38 3.29 -8.36
C VAL A 460 -4.99 3.94 -9.60
N ALA A 461 -6.28 4.27 -9.56
CA ALA A 461 -6.99 4.91 -10.69
C ALA A 461 -6.35 6.25 -11.06
N THR A 462 -5.96 7.05 -10.06
CA THR A 462 -5.28 8.33 -10.29
C THR A 462 -3.93 8.16 -10.98
N ILE A 463 -3.09 7.23 -10.47
CA ILE A 463 -1.77 6.96 -11.05
C ILE A 463 -1.90 6.38 -12.46
N ALA A 464 -2.84 5.46 -12.66
CA ALA A 464 -3.11 4.85 -13.96
C ALA A 464 -3.63 5.87 -14.99
N ALA A 465 -4.52 6.79 -14.58
CA ALA A 465 -5.02 7.84 -15.44
C ALA A 465 -3.89 8.79 -15.91
N GLN A 466 -2.98 9.17 -14.99
CA GLN A 466 -1.81 9.96 -15.36
C GLN A 466 -0.88 9.21 -16.32
N ALA A 467 -0.66 7.90 -16.11
CA ALA A 467 0.13 7.08 -17.02
C ALA A 467 -0.52 6.97 -18.40
N LEU A 468 -1.84 6.74 -18.46
CA LEU A 468 -2.60 6.72 -19.72
C LEU A 468 -2.53 8.05 -20.46
N SER A 469 -2.66 9.18 -19.75
CA SER A 469 -2.56 10.51 -20.36
C SER A 469 -1.19 10.71 -21.02
N ARG A 470 -0.11 10.35 -20.36
CA ARG A 470 1.25 10.39 -20.91
C ARG A 470 1.41 9.45 -22.11
N ALA A 471 1.02 8.18 -21.95
CA ALA A 471 1.14 7.18 -23.00
C ALA A 471 0.36 7.56 -24.25
N LYS A 472 -0.84 8.15 -24.09
CA LYS A 472 -1.64 8.66 -25.22
C LYS A 472 -0.96 9.84 -25.88
N SER A 473 -0.45 10.82 -25.12
CA SER A 473 0.26 11.97 -25.67
C SER A 473 1.48 11.54 -26.47
N TYR A 474 2.25 10.59 -25.93
CA TYR A 474 3.40 10.01 -26.62
C TYR A 474 3.00 9.31 -27.93
N ALA A 475 1.97 8.47 -27.89
CA ALA A 475 1.48 7.77 -29.07
C ALA A 475 0.94 8.74 -30.16
N ASP A 476 0.23 9.81 -29.75
CA ASP A 476 -0.29 10.85 -30.66
C ASP A 476 0.86 11.65 -31.29
N GLU A 477 1.89 11.98 -30.51
CA GLU A 477 3.09 12.68 -31.00
C GLU A 477 3.88 11.82 -31.98
N HIS A 478 4.11 10.56 -31.63
CA HIS A 478 4.77 9.58 -32.48
C HIS A 478 4.00 9.34 -33.81
N ALA A 479 2.68 9.19 -33.71
CA ALA A 479 1.86 9.02 -34.92
C ALA A 479 1.90 10.25 -35.87
N ARG A 480 1.93 11.46 -35.30
CA ARG A 480 2.08 12.69 -36.11
C ARG A 480 3.45 12.75 -36.76
N ALA A 481 4.49 12.40 -36.04
CA ALA A 481 5.83 12.34 -36.56
C ALA A 481 5.96 11.31 -37.68
N MET A 482 5.35 10.13 -37.54
CA MET A 482 5.32 9.09 -38.59
C MET A 482 4.55 9.52 -39.86
N VAL A 483 3.47 10.29 -39.73
CA VAL A 483 2.75 10.85 -40.87
C VAL A 483 3.63 11.82 -41.66
N LEU A 484 4.36 12.69 -40.95
CA LEU A 484 5.31 13.62 -41.59
C LEU A 484 6.45 12.87 -42.26
N HIS A 485 7.00 11.86 -41.61
CA HIS A 485 8.04 11.01 -42.16
C HIS A 485 7.61 10.27 -43.42
N THR A 486 6.42 9.63 -43.42
CA THR A 486 5.87 8.93 -44.60
C THR A 486 5.61 9.89 -45.75
N ALA A 487 5.10 11.10 -45.45
CA ALA A 487 4.89 12.15 -46.47
C ALA A 487 6.22 12.68 -47.02
N ALA A 488 7.32 12.54 -46.31
CA ALA A 488 8.65 12.94 -46.73
C ALA A 488 9.31 11.91 -47.69
N HIS A 489 8.84 10.67 -47.78
CA HIS A 489 9.42 9.65 -48.66
C HIS A 489 8.91 9.77 -50.11
N PRO A 490 9.77 9.74 -51.12
CA PRO A 490 9.34 9.88 -52.53
C PRO A 490 8.68 8.61 -53.00
N VAL A 491 7.63 8.80 -53.79
CA VAL A 491 7.08 7.73 -54.65
C VAL A 491 8.00 7.53 -55.85
N LEU A 492 8.44 6.29 -56.07
CA LEU A 492 9.24 5.98 -57.25
C LEU A 492 8.47 6.39 -58.55
N PRO A 493 9.11 7.02 -59.54
CA PRO A 493 8.46 7.39 -60.74
C PRO A 493 7.94 6.12 -61.45
N PRO A 494 6.66 6.11 -61.93
CA PRO A 494 6.07 4.91 -62.51
C PRO A 494 6.66 4.48 -63.83
N ASP A 495 7.31 5.39 -64.59
CA ASP A 495 7.86 5.14 -65.94
C ASP A 495 9.15 5.91 -66.13
N ALA A 496 10.29 5.22 -66.13
CA ALA A 496 11.56 5.72 -66.67
C ALA A 496 12.01 4.75 -67.80
N PRO A 497 11.85 5.10 -69.07
CA PRO A 497 12.18 4.19 -70.19
C PRO A 497 13.65 3.69 -70.06
N GLY A 498 13.83 2.36 -70.11
CA GLY A 498 15.16 1.75 -70.04
C GLY A 498 15.77 1.66 -68.64
N LEU A 499 15.03 1.94 -67.58
CA LEU A 499 15.49 1.85 -66.20
C LEU A 499 14.41 1.16 -65.34
N ASP A 500 14.84 0.21 -64.49
CA ASP A 500 13.99 -0.41 -63.48
C ASP A 500 14.52 -0.08 -62.08
N PHE A 501 13.65 0.38 -61.20
CA PHE A 501 13.98 0.89 -59.88
C PHE A 501 13.35 0.08 -58.76
N ARG A 502 14.13 -0.18 -57.73
CA ARG A 502 13.64 -0.62 -56.42
C ARG A 502 14.28 0.25 -55.36
N ALA A 503 13.51 0.50 -54.32
CA ALA A 503 14.04 1.19 -53.14
C ALA A 503 13.46 0.56 -51.87
N LEU A 504 14.25 0.51 -50.83
CA LEU A 504 13.92 0.10 -49.48
C LEU A 504 14.34 1.18 -48.52
N TYR A 505 13.48 1.47 -47.57
CA TYR A 505 13.79 2.26 -46.40
C TYR A 505 13.33 1.50 -45.15
N ARG A 506 14.23 1.34 -44.17
CA ARG A 506 13.93 0.76 -42.87
C ARG A 506 14.44 1.72 -41.78
N PRO A 507 13.55 2.26 -40.93
CA PRO A 507 14.00 3.07 -39.80
C PRO A 507 14.73 2.18 -38.77
N ALA A 508 15.64 2.79 -38.00
CA ALA A 508 16.28 2.14 -36.88
C ALA A 508 15.23 1.58 -35.89
N ASP A 509 15.54 0.46 -35.20
CA ASP A 509 14.65 -0.17 -34.23
C ASP A 509 14.48 0.66 -32.94
N ASP A 510 14.94 1.89 -32.92
CA ASP A 510 14.81 2.79 -31.78
C ASP A 510 13.36 3.28 -31.62
N ALA A 511 12.95 3.51 -30.36
CA ALA A 511 11.57 3.86 -29.96
C ALA A 511 10.98 5.09 -30.66
N ASN A 512 11.77 5.86 -31.38
CA ASN A 512 11.34 7.06 -32.10
C ASN A 512 11.13 6.87 -33.61
N GLY A 513 11.74 5.84 -34.25
CA GLY A 513 11.50 5.46 -35.64
C GLY A 513 11.62 6.58 -36.70
N LEU A 514 12.35 7.65 -36.40
CA LEU A 514 12.46 8.86 -37.21
C LEU A 514 13.94 9.11 -37.56
N GLY A 515 14.30 8.82 -38.79
CA GLY A 515 15.67 8.90 -39.24
C GLY A 515 16.00 10.08 -40.14
N GLY A 516 17.30 10.30 -40.32
CA GLY A 516 17.89 11.32 -41.18
C GLY A 516 18.09 10.88 -42.64
N ASP A 517 17.91 9.59 -42.92
CA ASP A 517 18.16 8.99 -44.21
C ASP A 517 17.11 9.34 -45.25
N TRP A 518 17.53 9.54 -46.47
CA TRP A 518 16.59 9.72 -47.61
C TRP A 518 17.12 9.14 -48.91
N TYR A 519 16.20 8.90 -49.84
CA TYR A 519 16.46 8.75 -51.25
C TYR A 519 15.57 9.66 -52.06
N SER A 520 15.97 9.93 -53.28
CA SER A 520 15.17 10.62 -54.29
C SER A 520 15.37 10.02 -55.67
N VAL A 521 14.28 9.82 -56.40
CA VAL A 521 14.31 9.40 -57.80
C VAL A 521 13.38 10.33 -58.56
N MET A 522 13.91 11.03 -59.60
CA MET A 522 13.13 12.02 -60.32
C MET A 522 13.51 12.02 -61.80
N SER A 523 12.50 11.91 -62.68
CA SER A 523 12.69 12.11 -64.10
C SER A 523 12.86 13.61 -64.44
N LEU A 524 13.93 13.96 -65.16
CA LEU A 524 14.23 15.33 -65.52
C LEU A 524 13.55 15.69 -66.85
N PRO A 525 13.28 16.99 -67.11
CA PRO A 525 12.60 17.45 -68.36
C PRO A 525 13.32 17.12 -69.66
N ASP A 526 14.63 16.88 -69.57
CA ASP A 526 15.50 16.54 -70.71
C ASP A 526 15.61 15.03 -70.98
N GLY A 527 14.85 14.19 -70.23
CA GLY A 527 14.83 12.74 -70.39
C GLY A 527 15.86 12.00 -69.54
N ARG A 528 16.70 12.71 -68.82
CA ARG A 528 17.62 12.13 -67.83
C ARG A 528 16.89 11.78 -66.52
N THR A 529 17.50 10.98 -65.66
CA THR A 529 16.96 10.64 -64.35
C THR A 529 17.94 11.03 -63.26
N TYR A 530 17.46 11.81 -62.31
CA TYR A 530 18.18 12.18 -61.10
C TYR A 530 17.93 11.20 -59.98
N LEU A 531 18.99 10.79 -59.31
CA LEU A 531 18.99 9.96 -58.10
C LEU A 531 19.78 10.65 -57.01
N SER A 532 19.33 10.53 -55.80
CA SER A 532 20.07 10.99 -54.62
C SER A 532 19.81 10.05 -53.43
N VAL A 533 20.88 9.71 -52.71
CA VAL A 533 20.81 9.02 -51.42
C VAL A 533 21.67 9.83 -50.46
N GLY A 534 21.17 10.07 -49.27
CA GLY A 534 21.90 10.85 -48.28
C GLY A 534 21.43 10.55 -46.88
N ASP A 535 22.19 11.08 -45.91
CA ASP A 535 21.97 10.94 -44.48
C ASP A 535 22.30 12.25 -43.74
N VAL A 536 21.44 12.64 -42.79
CA VAL A 536 21.67 13.77 -41.86
C VAL A 536 22.08 13.24 -40.50
N ILE A 537 23.18 13.70 -39.96
CA ILE A 537 23.64 13.28 -38.65
C ILE A 537 22.59 13.55 -37.58
N GLY A 538 22.30 12.52 -36.76
CA GLY A 538 21.35 12.59 -35.68
C GLY A 538 20.01 11.90 -35.99
N HIS A 539 19.11 11.93 -35.03
CA HIS A 539 17.80 11.25 -35.10
C HIS A 539 16.68 12.15 -34.60
N GLY A 540 15.44 11.79 -34.90
CA GLY A 540 14.25 12.48 -34.46
C GLY A 540 13.82 13.63 -35.38
N LEU A 541 12.88 14.46 -34.91
CA LEU A 541 12.18 15.44 -35.72
C LEU A 541 13.08 16.47 -36.43
N THR A 542 14.17 16.87 -35.80
CA THR A 542 15.14 17.83 -36.38
C THR A 542 15.88 17.24 -37.56
N ALA A 543 16.31 15.97 -37.46
CA ALA A 543 16.96 15.28 -38.58
C ALA A 543 16.01 15.11 -39.76
N VAL A 544 14.73 14.77 -39.54
CA VAL A 544 13.68 14.68 -40.55
C VAL A 544 13.42 16.05 -41.22
N GLU A 545 13.39 17.14 -40.47
CA GLU A 545 13.24 18.50 -40.99
C GLU A 545 14.39 18.86 -41.95
N ASP A 546 15.64 18.66 -41.48
CA ASP A 546 16.84 18.94 -42.25
C ASP A 546 16.95 18.04 -43.51
N MET A 547 16.65 16.74 -43.37
CA MET A 547 16.55 15.78 -44.49
C MET A 547 15.55 16.23 -45.56
N ALA A 548 14.33 16.59 -45.15
CA ALA A 548 13.31 17.01 -46.09
C ALA A 548 13.68 18.29 -46.84
N GLN A 549 14.36 19.23 -46.20
CA GLN A 549 14.86 20.46 -46.81
C GLN A 549 15.98 20.17 -47.80
N LEU A 550 17.01 19.38 -47.42
CA LEU A 550 18.11 19.02 -48.29
C LEU A 550 17.62 18.28 -49.57
N ARG A 551 16.77 17.26 -49.36
CA ARG A 551 16.20 16.49 -50.45
C ARG A 551 15.39 17.36 -51.42
N SER A 552 14.49 18.19 -50.90
CA SER A 552 13.62 19.04 -51.74
C SER A 552 14.45 20.09 -52.52
N THR A 553 15.48 20.65 -51.84
CA THR A 553 16.36 21.63 -52.46
C THR A 553 17.25 20.99 -53.53
N GLY A 554 17.78 19.77 -53.28
CA GLY A 554 18.55 19.00 -54.25
C GLY A 554 17.72 18.66 -55.52
N ASN A 555 16.47 18.23 -55.30
CA ASN A 555 15.53 17.99 -56.39
C ASN A 555 15.29 19.25 -57.22
N ALA A 556 15.12 20.40 -56.59
CA ALA A 556 14.92 21.66 -57.27
C ALA A 556 16.12 22.07 -58.12
N TYR A 557 17.33 21.90 -57.63
CA TYR A 557 18.57 22.19 -58.38
C TYR A 557 18.76 21.21 -59.53
N ALA A 558 18.50 19.92 -59.34
CA ALA A 558 18.55 18.93 -60.40
C ALA A 558 17.52 19.21 -61.49
N TYR A 559 16.29 19.59 -61.11
CA TYR A 559 15.23 19.96 -62.05
C TYR A 559 15.61 21.15 -62.93
N GLN A 560 16.46 22.05 -62.47
CA GLN A 560 17.01 23.15 -63.23
C GLN A 560 18.12 22.72 -64.23
N GLY A 561 18.48 21.44 -64.28
CA GLY A 561 19.45 20.88 -65.19
C GLY A 561 20.90 20.98 -64.71
N LEU A 562 21.15 21.30 -63.43
CA LEU A 562 22.50 21.28 -62.85
C LEU A 562 23.08 19.87 -62.81
N GLY A 563 24.37 19.74 -63.10
CA GLY A 563 25.10 18.47 -62.94
C GLY A 563 25.32 18.08 -61.50
N PRO A 564 25.69 16.80 -61.20
CA PRO A 564 25.87 16.30 -59.83
C PRO A 564 26.76 17.15 -58.96
N ASP A 565 27.92 17.60 -59.50
CA ASP A 565 28.89 18.47 -58.81
C ASP A 565 28.27 19.82 -58.42
N ARG A 566 27.49 20.40 -59.31
CA ARG A 566 26.83 21.69 -59.06
C ARG A 566 25.67 21.58 -58.10
N VAL A 567 24.91 20.48 -58.17
CA VAL A 567 23.89 20.21 -57.17
C VAL A 567 24.48 20.14 -55.76
N LEU A 568 25.57 19.40 -55.59
CA LEU A 568 26.21 19.31 -54.26
C LEU A 568 26.81 20.63 -53.82
N ALA A 569 27.41 21.42 -54.73
CA ALA A 569 27.97 22.73 -54.38
C ALA A 569 26.89 23.71 -53.88
N GLU A 570 25.72 23.74 -54.53
CA GLU A 570 24.60 24.58 -54.08
C GLU A 570 23.94 24.03 -52.82
N LEU A 571 23.83 22.69 -52.66
CA LEU A 571 23.36 22.07 -51.46
C LEU A 571 24.26 22.35 -50.24
N ASN A 572 25.59 22.36 -50.45
CA ASN A 572 26.54 22.70 -49.40
C ASN A 572 26.34 24.14 -48.91
N ARG A 573 26.17 25.09 -49.78
CA ARG A 573 25.86 26.49 -49.43
C ARG A 573 24.54 26.59 -48.68
N PHE A 574 23.52 25.85 -49.13
CA PHE A 574 22.20 25.79 -48.45
C PHE A 574 22.35 25.18 -47.10
N ALA A 575 23.06 24.06 -46.95
CA ALA A 575 23.26 23.35 -45.70
C ALA A 575 23.93 24.25 -44.64
N GLY A 576 25.01 24.96 -45.00
CA GLY A 576 25.69 25.87 -44.06
C GLY A 576 24.81 27.03 -43.58
N LEU A 577 23.71 27.36 -44.25
CA LEU A 577 22.78 28.43 -43.84
C LEU A 577 21.53 27.97 -43.13
N GLN A 578 21.03 26.77 -43.38
CA GLN A 578 19.65 26.38 -43.04
C GLN A 578 19.55 25.15 -42.15
N ILE A 579 20.44 24.15 -42.28
CA ILE A 579 20.33 22.94 -41.47
C ILE A 579 20.81 23.19 -40.03
N ARG A 580 20.11 22.56 -39.10
CA ARG A 580 20.41 22.66 -37.64
C ARG A 580 21.34 21.56 -37.15
N GLY A 581 21.47 20.49 -37.98
CA GLY A 581 22.46 19.42 -37.75
C GLY A 581 23.88 19.91 -38.04
N GLU A 582 24.86 19.17 -37.58
CA GLU A 582 26.26 19.56 -37.79
C GLU A 582 26.72 19.36 -39.26
N PHE A 583 26.26 18.30 -39.94
CA PHE A 583 26.54 18.00 -41.35
C PHE A 583 25.61 16.92 -41.89
N ALA A 584 25.65 16.75 -43.21
CA ALA A 584 24.96 15.69 -43.92
C ALA A 584 25.90 15.04 -44.96
N THR A 585 25.61 13.79 -45.31
CA THR A 585 26.21 13.11 -46.44
C THR A 585 25.22 13.04 -47.59
N ASN A 586 25.71 13.08 -48.86
CA ASN A 586 24.84 12.92 -50.01
C ASN A 586 25.61 12.40 -51.22
N LEU A 587 25.04 11.41 -51.91
CA LEU A 587 25.49 10.91 -53.20
C LEU A 587 24.44 11.28 -54.27
N VAL A 588 24.86 12.01 -55.25
CA VAL A 588 24.01 12.43 -56.40
C VAL A 588 24.48 11.71 -57.64
N VAL A 589 23.50 11.12 -58.33
CA VAL A 589 23.71 10.45 -59.64
C VAL A 589 22.71 10.98 -60.66
N VAL A 590 23.17 11.25 -61.87
CA VAL A 590 22.32 11.57 -63.01
C VAL A 590 22.53 10.50 -64.09
N LEU A 591 21.49 9.80 -64.43
CA LEU A 591 21.49 8.78 -65.46
C LEU A 591 21.07 9.41 -66.80
N ASP A 592 21.83 9.13 -67.84
CA ASP A 592 21.52 9.53 -69.21
C ASP A 592 21.33 8.28 -70.08
N PRO A 593 20.06 7.80 -70.24
CA PRO A 593 19.77 6.64 -71.13
C PRO A 593 20.15 6.83 -72.56
N ALA A 594 20.10 8.08 -73.10
CA ALA A 594 20.43 8.37 -74.49
C ALA A 594 21.94 8.22 -74.76
N GLU A 595 22.78 8.63 -73.84
CA GLU A 595 24.23 8.51 -73.90
C GLU A 595 24.77 7.21 -73.25
N SER A 596 23.91 6.36 -72.74
CA SER A 596 24.26 5.13 -72.02
C SER A 596 25.34 5.41 -70.96
N SER A 597 25.10 6.43 -70.14
CA SER A 597 26.06 6.91 -69.14
C SER A 597 25.38 7.29 -67.84
N LEU A 598 26.19 7.26 -66.77
CA LEU A 598 25.84 7.86 -65.48
C LEU A 598 26.93 8.87 -65.09
N SER A 599 26.49 10.01 -64.58
CA SER A 599 27.39 10.99 -63.96
C SER A 599 27.08 11.06 -62.46
N TYR A 600 28.10 11.10 -61.62
CA TYR A 600 27.93 11.12 -60.16
C TYR A 600 28.85 12.07 -59.45
N SER A 601 28.49 12.46 -58.23
CA SER A 601 29.30 13.21 -57.29
C SER A 601 28.90 12.85 -55.89
N SER A 602 29.84 12.75 -54.94
CA SER A 602 29.59 12.37 -53.54
C SER A 602 30.09 13.47 -52.59
N ALA A 603 29.30 13.79 -51.60
CA ALA A 603 29.60 14.66 -50.49
C ALA A 603 29.70 13.80 -49.22
N GLY A 604 30.88 13.18 -48.97
CA GLY A 604 31.13 12.36 -47.79
C GLY A 604 30.33 11.07 -47.65
N HIS A 605 29.56 10.72 -48.68
CA HIS A 605 28.66 9.57 -48.65
C HIS A 605 29.36 8.28 -49.08
N PRO A 606 28.96 7.10 -48.59
CA PRO A 606 29.46 5.81 -49.04
C PRO A 606 29.40 5.69 -50.59
N PRO A 607 30.39 5.05 -51.23
CA PRO A 607 30.44 4.96 -52.71
C PRO A 607 29.34 4.02 -53.24
N ALA A 608 28.68 4.44 -54.30
CA ALA A 608 27.80 3.53 -55.02
C ALA A 608 28.60 2.37 -55.61
N LEU A 609 27.93 1.22 -55.78
CA LEU A 609 28.44 0.00 -56.38
C LEU A 609 27.80 -0.24 -57.74
N LEU A 610 28.62 -0.38 -58.76
CA LEU A 610 28.12 -0.70 -60.15
C LEU A 610 28.55 -2.13 -60.51
N ARG A 611 27.59 -3.03 -60.58
CA ARG A 611 27.81 -4.40 -61.07
C ARG A 611 27.67 -4.45 -62.59
N ARG A 612 28.69 -4.89 -63.26
CA ARG A 612 28.74 -5.06 -64.71
C ARG A 612 28.01 -6.36 -65.12
N ALA A 613 27.04 -6.26 -66.01
CA ALA A 613 26.30 -7.44 -66.49
C ALA A 613 27.23 -8.41 -67.27
N ALA A 614 28.14 -7.86 -68.08
CA ALA A 614 29.02 -8.65 -68.94
C ALA A 614 30.04 -9.51 -68.19
N THR A 615 30.56 -9.03 -67.05
CA THR A 615 31.67 -9.68 -66.30
C THR A 615 31.28 -10.15 -64.92
N GLY A 616 30.19 -9.63 -64.35
CA GLY A 616 29.81 -9.82 -62.95
C GLY A 616 30.71 -9.01 -61.96
N GLU A 617 31.63 -8.24 -62.47
CA GLU A 617 32.54 -7.38 -61.66
C GLU A 617 31.73 -6.25 -61.01
N VAL A 618 32.06 -5.97 -59.72
CA VAL A 618 31.47 -4.86 -58.96
C VAL A 618 32.54 -3.76 -58.84
N VAL A 619 32.20 -2.57 -59.34
CA VAL A 619 33.06 -1.38 -59.35
C VAL A 619 32.55 -0.37 -58.33
N ARG A 620 33.45 0.09 -57.44
CA ARG A 620 33.15 1.21 -56.53
C ARG A 620 33.30 2.55 -57.24
N LEU A 621 32.27 3.39 -57.19
CA LEU A 621 32.30 4.72 -57.78
C LEU A 621 32.91 5.72 -56.74
N ARG A 622 34.27 5.91 -56.81
CA ARG A 622 35.01 6.75 -55.88
C ARG A 622 35.70 7.98 -56.53
N GLY A 623 35.70 8.13 -57.85
CA GLY A 623 36.45 9.15 -58.51
C GLY A 623 35.97 10.59 -58.28
N ALA A 624 34.73 10.76 -57.84
CA ALA A 624 34.10 12.05 -57.58
C ALA A 624 33.71 12.26 -56.13
N SER A 625 34.59 11.93 -55.16
CA SER A 625 34.37 12.13 -53.73
C SER A 625 34.77 13.51 -53.29
N GLY A 626 33.94 14.19 -52.48
CA GLY A 626 34.15 15.48 -51.86
C GLY A 626 33.82 15.48 -50.37
N PRO A 627 34.00 16.59 -49.63
CA PRO A 627 33.70 16.70 -48.22
C PRO A 627 32.17 16.63 -47.95
N VAL A 628 31.79 16.37 -46.69
CA VAL A 628 30.40 16.39 -46.25
C VAL A 628 29.76 17.77 -46.43
N LEU A 629 28.42 17.82 -46.52
CA LEU A 629 27.67 19.06 -46.67
C LEU A 629 27.59 19.81 -45.32
N GLY A 630 27.76 21.13 -45.35
CA GLY A 630 27.52 22.07 -44.26
C GLY A 630 28.78 22.68 -43.63
N PRO A 631 29.78 21.93 -43.15
CA PRO A 631 30.89 22.48 -42.33
C PRO A 631 31.87 23.31 -43.13
N PHE A 632 31.96 23.19 -44.46
CA PHE A 632 33.02 23.80 -45.28
C PHE A 632 32.42 24.72 -46.33
N ASP A 633 32.45 26.04 -46.11
CA ASP A 633 31.86 27.04 -47.00
C ASP A 633 32.42 26.99 -48.43
N ASP A 634 33.71 26.70 -48.58
CA ASP A 634 34.44 26.69 -49.86
C ASP A 634 34.65 25.27 -50.42
N ALA A 635 33.77 24.29 -50.03
CA ALA A 635 33.88 22.94 -50.56
C ALA A 635 33.71 22.88 -52.08
N GLU A 636 34.66 22.24 -52.73
CA GLU A 636 34.61 21.97 -54.18
C GLU A 636 34.20 20.51 -54.40
N TYR A 637 33.26 20.30 -55.33
CA TYR A 637 32.79 18.98 -55.78
C TYR A 637 33.11 18.79 -57.24
N CYS A 638 33.48 17.57 -57.60
CA CYS A 638 33.71 17.18 -58.99
C CYS A 638 32.70 16.11 -59.41
N ALA A 639 32.46 16.00 -60.72
CA ALA A 639 31.67 14.93 -61.26
C ALA A 639 32.51 13.98 -62.11
N GLU A 640 32.21 12.68 -62.00
CA GLU A 640 32.80 11.68 -62.91
C GLU A 640 31.66 11.02 -63.71
N THR A 641 31.96 10.70 -64.96
CA THR A 641 31.00 10.06 -65.87
C THR A 641 31.51 8.67 -66.24
N VAL A 642 30.66 7.67 -66.06
CA VAL A 642 30.90 6.26 -66.31
C VAL A 642 29.91 5.73 -67.34
N ALA A 643 30.44 5.02 -68.37
CA ALA A 643 29.57 4.36 -69.33
C ALA A 643 28.85 3.16 -68.68
N VAL A 644 27.58 2.96 -68.99
CA VAL A 644 26.73 1.83 -68.51
C VAL A 644 26.12 1.09 -69.69
N GLY A 645 25.89 -0.21 -69.53
CA GLY A 645 25.32 -1.07 -70.54
C GLY A 645 24.02 -1.75 -70.06
N PRO A 646 23.27 -2.32 -71.01
CA PRO A 646 22.10 -3.09 -70.64
C PRO A 646 22.40 -4.22 -69.66
N GLY A 647 21.60 -4.37 -68.61
CA GLY A 647 21.75 -5.34 -67.56
C GLY A 647 22.73 -4.96 -66.45
N ASP A 648 23.48 -3.84 -66.57
CA ASP A 648 24.28 -3.30 -65.45
C ASP A 648 23.34 -2.94 -64.28
N VAL A 649 23.82 -3.03 -63.05
CA VAL A 649 23.05 -2.72 -61.85
C VAL A 649 23.82 -1.75 -60.99
N LEU A 650 23.20 -0.61 -60.68
CA LEU A 650 23.71 0.37 -59.71
C LEU A 650 23.03 0.18 -58.38
N VAL A 651 23.82 0.14 -57.30
CA VAL A 651 23.36 0.04 -55.93
C VAL A 651 23.86 1.27 -55.14
N MET A 652 22.94 2.04 -54.60
CA MET A 652 23.17 3.21 -53.73
C MET A 652 22.58 2.90 -52.37
N TYR A 653 23.26 3.25 -51.29
CA TYR A 653 22.86 2.88 -49.95
C TYR A 653 23.42 3.87 -48.94
N THR A 654 22.80 3.96 -47.75
CA THR A 654 23.29 4.69 -46.58
C THR A 654 24.14 3.77 -45.69
N ASP A 655 24.89 4.34 -44.78
CA ASP A 655 25.84 3.64 -43.92
C ASP A 655 25.15 2.60 -43.03
N GLY A 656 23.88 2.76 -42.62
CA GLY A 656 23.12 1.77 -41.87
C GLY A 656 23.02 0.38 -42.51
N LEU A 657 23.31 0.27 -43.86
CA LEU A 657 23.43 -1.04 -44.50
C LEU A 657 24.81 -1.70 -44.27
N VAL A 658 25.86 -0.95 -44.01
CA VAL A 658 27.25 -1.41 -44.03
C VAL A 658 28.00 -1.14 -42.71
N GLU A 659 27.46 -0.30 -41.83
CA GLU A 659 28.03 0.03 -40.53
C GLU A 659 27.32 -0.78 -39.43
N HIS A 660 28.11 -1.55 -38.66
CA HIS A 660 27.65 -2.32 -37.52
C HIS A 660 28.60 -2.09 -36.34
N HIS A 661 28.09 -2.19 -35.11
CA HIS A 661 28.79 -1.88 -33.86
C HIS A 661 30.21 -2.47 -33.73
N ASP A 662 30.52 -3.58 -34.41
CA ASP A 662 31.78 -4.31 -34.32
C ASP A 662 32.61 -4.32 -35.61
N GLN A 663 32.19 -3.62 -36.68
CA GLN A 663 32.85 -3.64 -37.98
C GLN A 663 33.09 -2.22 -38.53
N HIS A 664 34.28 -1.99 -39.11
CA HIS A 664 34.55 -0.77 -39.84
C HIS A 664 33.76 -0.71 -41.15
N VAL A 665 33.22 0.46 -41.50
CA VAL A 665 32.44 0.73 -42.73
C VAL A 665 33.08 0.11 -43.99
N GLU A 666 34.43 0.16 -44.13
CA GLU A 666 35.14 -0.44 -45.28
C GLU A 666 34.98 -1.96 -45.34
N ALA A 667 34.87 -2.65 -44.21
CA ALA A 667 34.65 -4.11 -44.18
C ALA A 667 33.21 -4.44 -44.58
N GLY A 668 32.23 -3.63 -44.14
CA GLY A 668 30.83 -3.75 -44.54
C GLY A 668 30.65 -3.52 -46.03
N ILE A 669 31.28 -2.47 -46.59
CA ILE A 669 31.29 -2.22 -48.06
C ILE A 669 31.90 -3.41 -48.80
N ALA A 670 33.00 -3.98 -48.34
CA ALA A 670 33.62 -5.15 -48.99
C ALA A 670 32.71 -6.41 -48.88
N HIS A 671 31.95 -6.55 -47.80
CA HIS A 671 30.98 -7.61 -47.67
C HIS A 671 29.81 -7.42 -48.65
N LEU A 672 29.24 -6.22 -48.73
CA LEU A 672 28.19 -5.86 -49.68
C LEU A 672 28.63 -6.12 -51.15
N GLU A 673 29.88 -5.77 -51.53
CA GLU A 673 30.45 -6.10 -52.82
C GLU A 673 30.46 -7.59 -53.12
N GLN A 674 30.87 -8.41 -52.14
CA GLN A 674 30.87 -9.87 -52.29
C GLN A 674 29.48 -10.44 -52.46
N VAL A 675 28.53 -9.93 -51.69
CA VAL A 675 27.11 -10.33 -51.81
C VAL A 675 26.59 -9.96 -53.19
N ILE A 676 26.76 -8.72 -53.63
CA ILE A 676 26.28 -8.27 -54.96
C ILE A 676 26.96 -9.04 -56.11
N ALA A 677 28.28 -9.34 -56.04
CA ALA A 677 29.00 -10.10 -57.03
C ALA A 677 28.44 -11.52 -57.20
N ASN A 678 28.07 -12.14 -56.09
CA ASN A 678 27.60 -13.54 -56.05
C ASN A 678 26.10 -13.70 -56.24
N TRP A 679 25.31 -12.61 -56.14
CA TRP A 679 23.85 -12.69 -56.29
C TRP A 679 23.43 -12.86 -57.73
N PRO A 680 22.38 -13.67 -57.99
CA PRO A 680 21.77 -13.74 -59.33
C PRO A 680 21.26 -12.32 -59.74
N PRO A 681 21.40 -11.92 -61.00
CA PRO A 681 20.98 -10.57 -61.45
C PRO A 681 19.54 -10.23 -61.12
N ASP A 682 18.65 -11.20 -61.22
CA ASP A 682 17.22 -11.00 -60.89
C ASP A 682 16.93 -10.90 -59.39
N ALA A 683 17.76 -11.53 -58.54
CA ALA A 683 17.59 -11.49 -57.08
C ALA A 683 18.01 -10.14 -56.49
N LEU A 684 18.87 -9.37 -57.15
CA LEU A 684 19.25 -8.01 -56.74
C LEU A 684 18.08 -7.03 -56.67
N PHE A 685 16.95 -7.37 -57.35
CA PHE A 685 15.71 -6.58 -57.30
C PHE A 685 14.85 -6.86 -56.06
N ASP A 686 15.19 -7.84 -55.26
CA ASP A 686 14.60 -8.02 -53.94
C ASP A 686 15.45 -7.28 -52.88
N CYS A 687 15.17 -5.99 -52.72
CA CYS A 687 15.90 -5.12 -51.81
C CYS A 687 15.77 -5.58 -50.33
N GLU A 688 14.66 -6.25 -49.96
CA GLU A 688 14.46 -6.76 -48.60
C GLU A 688 15.40 -7.92 -48.35
N SER A 689 15.46 -8.90 -49.24
CA SER A 689 16.41 -10.02 -49.08
C SER A 689 17.85 -9.56 -49.15
N LEU A 690 18.20 -8.58 -50.00
CA LEU A 690 19.57 -8.02 -50.03
C LEU A 690 19.93 -7.34 -48.70
N ALA A 691 19.02 -6.57 -48.15
CA ALA A 691 19.24 -5.90 -46.87
C ALA A 691 19.39 -6.91 -45.72
N ASP A 692 18.55 -7.97 -45.69
CA ASP A 692 18.61 -9.00 -44.67
C ASP A 692 19.90 -9.85 -44.73
N ASP A 693 20.45 -10.07 -45.93
CA ASP A 693 21.69 -10.80 -46.09
C ASP A 693 22.95 -9.97 -45.69
N VAL A 694 22.89 -8.65 -45.80
CA VAL A 694 24.01 -7.76 -45.47
C VAL A 694 23.90 -7.21 -44.06
N ALA A 695 22.71 -6.82 -43.61
CA ALA A 695 22.41 -6.18 -42.36
C ALA A 695 21.19 -6.85 -41.70
N PRO A 696 21.34 -8.04 -41.03
CA PRO A 696 20.24 -8.70 -40.36
C PRO A 696 19.74 -7.87 -39.14
N SER A 697 18.43 -7.80 -38.99
CA SER A 697 17.78 -7.10 -37.85
C SER A 697 18.23 -7.64 -36.47
N PRO A 698 18.34 -6.80 -35.40
CA PRO A 698 17.92 -5.39 -35.30
C PRO A 698 18.93 -4.42 -35.93
N HIS A 699 18.43 -3.26 -36.43
CA HIS A 699 19.26 -2.22 -37.01
C HIS A 699 19.50 -1.10 -36.00
N ASP A 700 20.81 -0.72 -35.87
CA ASP A 700 21.24 0.35 -34.96
C ASP A 700 21.04 1.74 -35.56
N ASP A 701 20.94 1.83 -36.92
CA ASP A 701 20.76 3.05 -37.68
C ASP A 701 19.73 2.85 -38.80
N ASP A 702 19.27 3.95 -39.39
CA ASP A 702 18.38 3.95 -40.51
C ASP A 702 19.04 3.32 -41.72
N LEU A 703 18.28 2.60 -42.53
CA LEU A 703 18.76 1.92 -43.70
C LEU A 703 17.99 2.41 -44.96
N CYS A 704 18.72 2.97 -45.88
CA CYS A 704 18.20 3.33 -47.19
C CYS A 704 18.98 2.58 -48.29
N LEU A 705 18.24 1.96 -49.21
CA LEU A 705 18.80 1.20 -50.33
C LEU A 705 18.03 1.53 -51.61
N VAL A 706 18.76 1.90 -52.66
CA VAL A 706 18.22 2.14 -54.02
C VAL A 706 18.97 1.27 -55.00
N VAL A 707 18.26 0.46 -55.78
CA VAL A 707 18.81 -0.40 -56.81
C VAL A 707 18.22 0.01 -58.15
N VAL A 708 19.11 0.19 -59.13
CA VAL A 708 18.72 0.57 -60.53
C VAL A 708 19.31 -0.43 -61.51
N ARG A 709 18.51 -1.04 -62.34
CA ARG A 709 18.93 -1.88 -63.43
C ARG A 709 18.75 -1.12 -64.75
N PHE A 710 19.79 -1.14 -65.60
CA PHE A 710 19.76 -0.56 -66.93
C PHE A 710 19.17 -1.58 -67.90
N GLY A 711 18.14 -1.16 -68.71
CA GLY A 711 17.41 -2.00 -69.64
C GLY A 711 18.08 -2.11 -71.01
#